data_098cd2c5d566492df273361e72e7ea25
#
_entry.id   098cd2c5d566492df273361e72e7ea25
#
_cell.length_a   1.000
_cell.length_b   1.000
_cell.length_c   1.000
_cell.angle_alpha   90.00
_cell.angle_beta   90.00
_cell.angle_gamma   90.00
#
_symmetry.space_group_name_H-M   'P 1'
#
loop_
_entity.id
_entity.type
_entity.pdbx_description
1 polymer ?
#
loop_
_entity_poly.entity_id
_entity_poly.type
_entity_poly.pdbx_seq_one_letter_code
_entity_poly.pdbx_strand_id
1 'polypeptide(L)'
;MNTRAKVQFDNATRWVTLLLCYFVTLNTSAQDVIEFPDISYAGSPRTLVLGGINISGMEGYEDYALMGISGLTIGQEIDVPGTQITDAVKRYWRHGLFSNVSIAADSIVGNRIWLHITLAARPRVSEINYVGMKKSEKEDLEKKLGMTPGMSVHPNVIDRAKILAKKYYDDKGFKNAEIDILQHDDVSQKNNVILDVVVDKKEKMKVRDIIIDGNEQIPDKKLKGGLFRKGAFAKTHEAGKLASFLKSKKFTPERWKEDKKKLIEKYNEYGYRDAVIVEDSVWNVDPKHVSIYVKVDEGSKYYLRNITWVGNTVYPTDYLQRLLDMQKGDVYNQKHLNKRLTEDEDAVGNEYWNNGYMFYNLQPTEVNIVGDSIDLEMRIQEGPQAHINRVRINGNDRLYENVIRRELRTKPGDLFSKDALMRSARELAAMGHFDQEKINPVPKPNGENGTVDIDWELEQKSNDQVELSLGWGQTGIIGRVGLKLNNFSMANLFRKNSEHRGIMPVGDGETLGINFQTNGRYYSSLNTSYSTNWFGNKRPIQFSVGLYYSKQSDISNTYYNSGNLNNYMNYLYGYNSYYYNNYESYYDPDKYIKLYGASLGWGKRLRWPDDYFMLSAQVAFTRYSLKNWQYFAIMSNGNANNLNVTLSLTRSSSDSPLFPRRGSEFSASVQLTPPWSAWDGKDYEHLAREEDRMSPDYAQQQQEKYRWIEYHKWKFKGRTFTALTKGNKCLVLMARVELGLLGSYNKFKKSPFETFYVGGDGMSGYSYGYAEETIGLRGYENGSISNTAAYEAGTSAYYNAYAYDRFTLELRYPFMLGNTTIYGLAFLEGGNAWADTKKFNPFELKRSAGVGVRIFLPMVGLMGIDWAYGFDKVYSNRTMKKGGSQFHFILGQEF
;
A
#
# COMPACT_ATOMS: atom_id res chain seq x y z
N MET A 1 8.32 -49.79 33.17
CA MET A 1 8.21 -51.28 33.20
C MET A 1 8.69 -51.78 31.86
N ASN A 2 9.83 -52.27 31.95
CA ASN A 2 10.49 -53.50 31.43
C ASN A 2 10.73 -53.51 29.92
N THR A 3 11.95 -53.22 29.43
CA THR A 3 13.23 -54.00 29.49
C THR A 3 13.08 -55.49 29.19
N ARG A 4 13.82 -55.89 28.17
CA ARG A 4 14.23 -57.23 27.75
C ARG A 4 13.54 -57.81 26.52
N ALA A 5 14.21 -57.62 25.35
CA ALA A 5 14.49 -58.68 24.37
C ALA A 5 15.60 -58.18 23.42
N LYS A 6 16.83 -58.22 23.90
CA LYS A 6 18.06 -58.20 23.09
C LYS A 6 18.76 -59.54 23.38
N VAL A 7 19.38 -60.09 22.37
CA VAL A 7 20.18 -61.31 22.34
C VAL A 7 19.39 -62.59 22.00
N GLN A 8 19.33 -62.88 20.70
CA GLN A 8 19.52 -64.19 20.12
C GLN A 8 19.29 -64.14 18.59
N PHE A 9 20.22 -63.64 17.85
CA PHE A 9 20.29 -63.80 16.36
C PHE A 9 21.70 -63.53 15.83
N ASP A 10 22.75 -64.08 16.47
CA ASP A 10 24.14 -63.81 16.05
C ASP A 10 24.98 -65.08 15.79
N ASN A 11 24.39 -66.26 15.72
CA ASN A 11 25.13 -67.48 15.47
C ASN A 11 24.70 -68.31 14.26
N ALA A 12 23.60 -67.90 13.54
CA ALA A 12 23.19 -68.65 12.35
C ALA A 12 23.78 -68.10 11.03
N THR A 13 24.22 -66.84 11.03
CA THR A 13 24.72 -66.18 9.80
C THR A 13 26.22 -66.44 9.56
N ARG A 14 26.98 -66.89 10.55
CA ARG A 14 28.41 -67.20 10.39
C ARG A 14 28.69 -68.59 9.78
N TRP A 15 27.76 -69.53 9.79
CA TRP A 15 27.99 -70.85 9.20
C TRP A 15 27.50 -70.94 7.72
N VAL A 16 26.63 -70.03 7.27
CA VAL A 16 26.16 -69.99 5.88
C VAL A 16 27.20 -69.31 4.98
N THR A 17 27.98 -68.40 5.49
CA THR A 17 29.04 -67.69 4.73
C THR A 17 30.27 -68.57 4.54
N LEU A 18 30.56 -69.51 5.47
CA LEU A 18 31.70 -70.43 5.33
C LEU A 18 31.40 -71.64 4.41
N LEU A 19 30.14 -72.03 4.23
CA LEU A 19 29.75 -73.09 3.30
C LEU A 19 29.59 -72.60 1.84
N LEU A 20 29.36 -71.30 1.61
CA LEU A 20 29.32 -70.68 0.28
C LEU A 20 30.74 -70.45 -0.29
N CYS A 21 31.74 -70.26 0.56
CA CYS A 21 33.12 -70.14 0.11
C CYS A 21 33.83 -71.47 -0.24
N TYR A 22 33.26 -72.62 0.15
CA TYR A 22 33.86 -73.95 -0.14
C TYR A 22 33.31 -74.61 -1.43
N PHE A 23 32.27 -74.08 -2.03
CA PHE A 23 31.67 -74.58 -3.27
C PHE A 23 32.07 -73.80 -4.58
N VAL A 24 32.86 -72.74 -4.45
CA VAL A 24 33.33 -71.91 -5.59
C VAL A 24 34.76 -72.30 -6.06
N THR A 25 35.41 -73.29 -5.45
CA THR A 25 36.77 -73.65 -5.78
C THR A 25 36.97 -74.98 -6.54
N LEU A 26 35.94 -75.46 -7.22
CA LEU A 26 36.05 -76.66 -8.11
C LEU A 26 35.26 -76.47 -9.41
N ASN A 27 35.64 -75.53 -10.24
CA ASN A 27 35.43 -75.54 -11.68
C ASN A 27 36.37 -74.53 -12.37
N THR A 28 37.61 -74.86 -12.38
CA THR A 28 38.59 -74.30 -13.30
C THR A 28 38.66 -75.18 -14.52
N SER A 29 37.74 -74.94 -15.47
CA SER A 29 38.05 -75.28 -16.87
C SER A 29 38.98 -74.21 -17.39
N ALA A 30 40.08 -74.66 -17.90
CA ALA A 30 41.09 -73.79 -18.55
C ALA A 30 40.48 -72.95 -19.64
N GLN A 31 40.28 -71.65 -19.33
CA GLN A 31 40.11 -70.64 -20.39
C GLN A 31 41.47 -70.04 -20.68
N ASP A 32 41.83 -70.00 -21.94
CA ASP A 32 43.03 -69.37 -22.44
C ASP A 32 43.19 -68.00 -21.78
N VAL A 33 44.29 -67.84 -21.07
CA VAL A 33 44.70 -66.58 -20.43
C VAL A 33 45.02 -65.65 -21.60
N ILE A 34 44.07 -64.78 -21.91
CA ILE A 34 44.36 -63.62 -22.74
C ILE A 34 45.31 -62.73 -21.89
N GLU A 35 46.57 -62.71 -22.17
CA GLU A 35 47.52 -61.81 -21.60
C GLU A 35 47.11 -60.37 -22.02
N PHE A 36 46.60 -59.62 -21.08
CA PHE A 36 46.38 -58.19 -21.32
C PHE A 36 47.74 -57.53 -21.50
N PRO A 37 47.96 -56.83 -22.61
CA PRO A 37 49.23 -56.19 -22.84
C PRO A 37 49.51 -55.16 -21.76
N ASP A 38 50.63 -55.34 -21.08
CA ASP A 38 51.09 -54.41 -20.01
C ASP A 38 51.52 -53.08 -20.67
N ILE A 39 50.61 -52.11 -20.67
CA ILE A 39 50.83 -50.76 -21.21
C ILE A 39 51.43 -49.92 -20.09
N SER A 40 52.76 -49.82 -20.09
CA SER A 40 53.48 -48.93 -19.14
C SER A 40 53.41 -47.49 -19.60
N TYR A 41 52.81 -46.64 -18.77
CA TYR A 41 52.74 -45.17 -18.97
C TYR A 41 54.13 -44.51 -18.85
N ALA A 42 55.13 -45.20 -18.33
CA ALA A 42 56.51 -44.70 -18.19
C ALA A 42 57.36 -45.11 -19.41
N GLY A 43 56.85 -45.89 -20.35
CA GLY A 43 57.54 -46.31 -21.58
C GLY A 43 57.34 -45.32 -22.74
N SER A 44 58.18 -45.48 -23.78
CA SER A 44 57.98 -44.74 -25.04
C SER A 44 56.71 -45.10 -25.70
N PRO A 45 55.90 -44.13 -26.21
CA PRO A 45 54.67 -44.39 -26.91
C PRO A 45 54.89 -45.34 -28.10
N ARG A 46 53.96 -46.27 -28.27
CA ARG A 46 53.88 -47.16 -29.44
C ARG A 46 52.82 -46.63 -30.37
N THR A 47 53.13 -46.39 -31.63
CA THR A 47 52.14 -46.02 -32.64
C THR A 47 51.49 -47.29 -33.14
N LEU A 48 50.15 -47.36 -32.92
CA LEU A 48 49.29 -48.50 -33.26
C LEU A 48 48.14 -48.01 -34.12
N VAL A 49 47.60 -48.88 -34.99
CA VAL A 49 46.41 -48.57 -35.79
C VAL A 49 45.19 -48.99 -34.99
N LEU A 50 44.20 -48.10 -34.84
CA LEU A 50 42.98 -48.37 -34.14
C LEU A 50 42.12 -49.40 -34.95
N GLY A 51 42.03 -50.61 -34.44
CA GLY A 51 41.31 -51.74 -35.07
C GLY A 51 39.83 -51.75 -34.80
N GLY A 52 39.42 -51.19 -33.62
CA GLY A 52 38.00 -51.11 -33.23
C GLY A 52 37.84 -50.41 -31.90
N ILE A 53 36.62 -49.92 -31.65
CA ILE A 53 36.19 -49.31 -30.38
C ILE A 53 34.93 -50.03 -29.93
N ASN A 54 34.95 -50.53 -28.72
CA ASN A 54 33.77 -51.08 -28.02
C ASN A 54 33.38 -50.06 -26.94
N ILE A 55 32.09 -49.72 -26.86
CA ILE A 55 31.56 -48.76 -25.89
C ILE A 55 30.58 -49.43 -24.97
N SER A 56 30.73 -49.22 -23.69
CA SER A 56 29.82 -49.81 -22.69
C SER A 56 29.40 -48.75 -21.63
N GLY A 57 28.28 -49.07 -20.95
CA GLY A 57 27.79 -48.26 -19.83
C GLY A 57 26.80 -47.15 -20.14
N MET A 58 26.38 -47.04 -21.42
CA MET A 58 25.37 -46.05 -21.85
C MET A 58 24.22 -46.72 -22.57
N GLU A 59 23.17 -47.08 -21.83
CA GLU A 59 21.93 -47.65 -22.41
C GLU A 59 21.14 -46.51 -23.12
N GLY A 60 20.66 -46.80 -24.34
CA GLY A 60 19.78 -45.87 -25.13
C GLY A 60 20.55 -44.87 -26.00
N TYR A 61 21.85 -44.97 -26.13
CA TYR A 61 22.67 -44.18 -27.05
C TYR A 61 23.26 -45.11 -28.13
N GLU A 62 23.26 -44.66 -29.34
CA GLU A 62 23.89 -45.37 -30.43
C GLU A 62 25.43 -45.27 -30.35
N ASP A 63 26.12 -46.41 -30.44
CA ASP A 63 27.58 -46.48 -30.29
C ASP A 63 28.34 -45.56 -31.26
N TYR A 64 27.80 -45.40 -32.50
CA TYR A 64 28.45 -44.52 -33.50
C TYR A 64 28.42 -43.04 -33.06
N ALA A 65 27.35 -42.62 -32.37
CA ALA A 65 27.24 -41.25 -31.88
C ALA A 65 28.21 -41.02 -30.72
N LEU A 66 28.32 -41.99 -29.79
CA LEU A 66 29.26 -41.95 -28.71
C LEU A 66 30.70 -41.98 -29.20
N MET A 67 30.98 -42.83 -30.20
CA MET A 67 32.28 -42.89 -30.86
C MET A 67 32.65 -41.54 -31.52
N GLY A 68 31.71 -40.88 -32.19
CA GLY A 68 31.90 -39.56 -32.78
C GLY A 68 32.36 -38.48 -31.78
N ILE A 69 31.86 -38.52 -30.51
CA ILE A 69 32.29 -37.60 -29.43
C ILE A 69 33.77 -37.81 -29.11
N SER A 70 34.30 -39.06 -29.15
CA SER A 70 35.72 -39.37 -28.87
C SER A 70 36.63 -38.67 -29.85
N GLY A 71 36.19 -38.49 -31.09
CA GLY A 71 36.99 -38.03 -32.20
C GLY A 71 38.08 -39.02 -32.63
N LEU A 72 37.98 -40.30 -32.20
CA LEU A 72 38.77 -41.39 -32.69
C LEU A 72 38.08 -42.07 -33.86
N THR A 73 38.81 -42.40 -34.89
CA THR A 73 38.30 -43.06 -36.08
C THR A 73 38.97 -44.40 -36.29
N ILE A 74 38.21 -45.45 -36.62
CA ILE A 74 38.75 -46.78 -36.90
C ILE A 74 39.69 -46.67 -38.11
N GLY A 75 40.86 -47.26 -38.00
CA GLY A 75 41.93 -47.15 -39.03
C GLY A 75 42.94 -46.02 -38.82
N GLN A 76 42.70 -45.15 -37.84
CA GLN A 76 43.62 -44.07 -37.47
C GLN A 76 44.86 -44.61 -36.73
N GLU A 77 46.04 -44.04 -36.99
CA GLU A 77 47.23 -44.27 -36.20
C GLU A 77 47.12 -43.45 -34.88
N ILE A 78 47.29 -44.11 -33.77
CA ILE A 78 47.27 -43.51 -32.41
C ILE A 78 48.49 -43.93 -31.61
N ASP A 79 48.99 -43.01 -30.85
CA ASP A 79 50.09 -43.28 -29.92
C ASP A 79 49.49 -43.77 -28.57
N VAL A 80 50.03 -44.87 -28.05
CA VAL A 80 49.53 -45.53 -26.84
C VAL A 80 50.74 -45.79 -25.91
N PRO A 81 50.78 -45.13 -24.73
CA PRO A 81 49.92 -44.04 -24.27
C PRO A 81 50.18 -42.77 -25.07
N GLY A 82 49.14 -41.98 -25.35
CA GLY A 82 49.27 -40.78 -26.19
C GLY A 82 48.22 -39.69 -25.95
N THR A 83 48.45 -38.56 -26.62
CA THR A 83 47.61 -37.38 -26.52
C THR A 83 46.22 -37.60 -27.11
N GLN A 84 46.07 -38.42 -28.17
CA GLN A 84 44.81 -38.70 -28.81
C GLN A 84 43.80 -39.36 -27.86
N ILE A 85 44.24 -40.29 -27.00
CA ILE A 85 43.42 -40.93 -25.99
C ILE A 85 43.03 -39.93 -24.90
N THR A 86 44.04 -39.15 -24.44
CA THR A 86 43.80 -38.08 -23.44
C THR A 86 42.79 -37.04 -23.98
N ASP A 87 42.89 -36.67 -25.23
CA ASP A 87 41.99 -35.70 -25.84
C ASP A 87 40.57 -36.30 -26.09
N ALA A 88 40.46 -37.61 -26.37
CA ALA A 88 39.16 -38.30 -26.40
C ALA A 88 38.50 -38.25 -25.03
N VAL A 89 39.21 -38.56 -23.94
CA VAL A 89 38.70 -38.41 -22.57
C VAL A 89 38.29 -36.96 -22.30
N LYS A 90 39.07 -35.97 -22.66
CA LYS A 90 38.74 -34.55 -22.51
C LYS A 90 37.49 -34.14 -23.30
N ARG A 91 37.27 -34.67 -24.48
CA ARG A 91 36.07 -34.41 -25.32
C ARG A 91 34.83 -34.94 -24.64
N TYR A 92 34.83 -36.18 -24.13
CA TYR A 92 33.72 -36.72 -23.35
C TYR A 92 33.43 -35.85 -22.14
N TRP A 93 34.44 -35.44 -21.37
CA TRP A 93 34.24 -34.55 -20.22
C TRP A 93 33.65 -33.19 -20.60
N ARG A 94 34.15 -32.59 -21.70
CA ARG A 94 33.59 -31.29 -22.17
C ARG A 94 32.15 -31.40 -22.64
N HIS A 95 31.72 -32.56 -23.12
CA HIS A 95 30.34 -32.80 -23.56
C HIS A 95 29.31 -32.71 -22.40
N GLY A 96 29.78 -32.98 -21.17
CA GLY A 96 28.98 -32.77 -19.96
C GLY A 96 27.96 -33.86 -19.62
N LEU A 97 27.76 -34.86 -20.46
CA LEU A 97 26.81 -35.96 -20.27
C LEU A 97 27.34 -37.10 -19.38
N PHE A 98 28.63 -37.14 -19.16
CA PHE A 98 29.32 -38.30 -18.55
C PHE A 98 29.80 -37.93 -17.12
N SER A 99 29.59 -38.87 -16.18
CA SER A 99 30.11 -38.79 -14.82
C SER A 99 31.43 -39.51 -14.66
N ASN A 100 31.67 -40.51 -15.50
CA ASN A 100 32.96 -41.21 -15.59
C ASN A 100 33.29 -41.61 -17.03
N VAL A 101 34.56 -41.59 -17.36
CA VAL A 101 35.09 -41.95 -18.66
C VAL A 101 36.37 -42.75 -18.44
N SER A 102 36.39 -43.98 -18.86
CA SER A 102 37.60 -44.84 -18.85
C SER A 102 37.80 -45.43 -20.23
N ILE A 103 39.03 -45.32 -20.69
CA ILE A 103 39.46 -45.92 -21.96
C ILE A 103 40.56 -46.93 -21.64
N ALA A 104 40.29 -48.17 -21.92
CA ALA A 104 41.22 -49.31 -21.73
C ALA A 104 41.55 -49.96 -23.07
N ALA A 105 42.70 -50.57 -23.16
CA ALA A 105 43.03 -51.44 -24.27
C ALA A 105 42.38 -52.82 -24.05
N ASP A 106 41.51 -53.22 -24.97
CA ASP A 106 40.83 -54.49 -24.90
C ASP A 106 41.75 -55.62 -25.45
N SER A 107 42.42 -55.40 -26.57
CA SER A 107 43.40 -56.30 -27.13
C SER A 107 44.38 -55.61 -28.07
N ILE A 108 45.57 -56.14 -28.23
CA ILE A 108 46.56 -55.72 -29.24
C ILE A 108 46.93 -56.96 -30.04
N VAL A 109 46.69 -56.88 -31.35
CA VAL A 109 47.03 -57.94 -32.28
C VAL A 109 47.90 -57.41 -33.41
N GLY A 110 49.17 -57.73 -33.37
CA GLY A 110 50.21 -57.17 -34.30
C GLY A 110 50.38 -55.66 -34.13
N ASN A 111 50.05 -54.87 -35.14
CA ASN A 111 50.10 -53.40 -35.09
C ASN A 111 48.70 -52.75 -34.91
N ARG A 112 47.72 -53.53 -34.49
CA ARG A 112 46.31 -53.00 -34.25
C ARG A 112 45.92 -53.12 -32.80
N ILE A 113 45.22 -52.06 -32.30
CA ILE A 113 44.67 -52.00 -30.94
C ILE A 113 43.17 -51.89 -30.99
N TRP A 114 42.51 -52.58 -30.12
CA TRP A 114 41.06 -52.42 -29.84
C TRP A 114 40.92 -51.70 -28.49
N LEU A 115 40.09 -50.65 -28.46
CA LEU A 115 39.86 -49.90 -27.29
C LEU A 115 38.46 -50.21 -26.73
N HIS A 116 38.38 -50.32 -25.41
CA HIS A 116 37.13 -50.42 -24.67
C HIS A 116 36.90 -49.11 -23.94
N ILE A 117 35.85 -48.40 -24.27
CA ILE A 117 35.48 -47.12 -23.66
C ILE A 117 34.27 -47.35 -22.72
N THR A 118 34.50 -47.23 -21.43
CA THR A 118 33.43 -47.32 -20.42
C THR A 118 32.99 -45.93 -20.03
N LEU A 119 31.70 -45.65 -20.31
CA LEU A 119 31.06 -44.38 -20.00
C LEU A 119 30.03 -44.56 -18.92
N ALA A 120 30.00 -43.67 -17.98
CA ALA A 120 28.86 -43.57 -17.01
C ALA A 120 28.08 -42.28 -17.25
N ALA A 121 26.78 -42.38 -17.40
CA ALA A 121 25.93 -41.22 -17.57
C ALA A 121 25.88 -40.38 -16.28
N ARG A 122 25.82 -39.08 -16.45
CA ARG A 122 25.52 -38.21 -15.31
C ARG A 122 24.06 -38.38 -14.90
N PRO A 123 23.79 -38.47 -13.61
CA PRO A 123 22.43 -38.51 -13.14
C PRO A 123 21.69 -37.24 -13.44
N ARG A 124 20.39 -37.37 -13.69
CA ARG A 124 19.48 -36.25 -13.95
C ARG A 124 18.60 -36.02 -12.73
N VAL A 125 18.22 -34.75 -12.54
CA VAL A 125 17.32 -34.39 -11.44
C VAL A 125 15.91 -34.87 -11.79
N SER A 126 15.33 -35.77 -10.98
CA SER A 126 13.91 -36.16 -11.08
C SER A 126 13.01 -35.20 -10.32
N GLU A 127 13.42 -34.83 -9.11
CA GLU A 127 12.64 -33.97 -8.22
C GLU A 127 13.55 -33.05 -7.41
N ILE A 128 13.03 -31.88 -7.04
CA ILE A 128 13.73 -30.96 -6.13
C ILE A 128 12.81 -30.67 -4.95
N ASN A 129 13.24 -31.10 -3.78
CA ASN A 129 12.55 -30.84 -2.55
C ASN A 129 13.16 -29.66 -1.79
N TYR A 130 12.31 -28.90 -1.12
CA TYR A 130 12.72 -27.72 -0.37
C TYR A 130 12.31 -27.86 1.08
N VAL A 131 13.29 -27.99 1.99
CA VAL A 131 13.09 -28.27 3.41
C VAL A 131 13.52 -27.08 4.25
N GLY A 132 12.78 -26.76 5.31
CA GLY A 132 13.13 -25.69 6.26
C GLY A 132 12.69 -24.28 5.84
N MET A 133 11.89 -24.11 4.77
CA MET A 133 11.48 -22.81 4.27
C MET A 133 9.96 -22.63 4.15
N LYS A 134 9.52 -21.38 4.03
CA LYS A 134 8.11 -21.03 3.80
C LYS A 134 7.76 -21.17 2.31
N LYS A 135 6.46 -21.38 2.01
CA LYS A 135 5.97 -21.51 0.63
C LYS A 135 6.41 -20.36 -0.29
N SER A 136 6.30 -19.11 0.16
CA SER A 136 6.76 -17.94 -0.62
C SER A 136 8.26 -17.90 -0.85
N GLU A 137 9.05 -18.44 0.08
CA GLU A 137 10.52 -18.53 -0.09
C GLU A 137 10.90 -19.62 -1.06
N LYS A 138 10.16 -20.74 -1.08
CA LYS A 138 10.30 -21.80 -2.07
C LYS A 138 10.08 -21.24 -3.48
N GLU A 139 8.97 -20.55 -3.73
CA GLU A 139 8.64 -19.95 -5.02
C GLU A 139 9.69 -18.93 -5.51
N ASP A 140 10.26 -18.14 -4.58
CA ASP A 140 11.33 -17.20 -4.87
C ASP A 140 12.65 -17.92 -5.24
N LEU A 141 12.99 -18.97 -4.51
CA LEU A 141 14.22 -19.74 -4.70
C LEU A 141 14.18 -20.58 -5.98
N GLU A 142 13.07 -21.24 -6.29
CA GLU A 142 12.86 -21.96 -7.54
C GLU A 142 13.23 -21.10 -8.77
N LYS A 143 12.79 -19.85 -8.78
CA LYS A 143 13.10 -18.90 -9.84
C LYS A 143 14.56 -18.47 -9.87
N LYS A 144 15.23 -18.39 -8.72
CA LYS A 144 16.60 -17.84 -8.59
C LYS A 144 17.68 -18.89 -8.73
N LEU A 145 17.46 -20.12 -8.30
CA LEU A 145 18.47 -21.17 -8.30
C LEU A 145 18.73 -21.70 -9.72
N GLY A 146 17.74 -21.61 -10.60
CA GLY A 146 17.86 -22.07 -11.99
C GLY A 146 18.02 -23.59 -12.11
N MET A 147 17.60 -24.35 -11.08
CA MET A 147 17.56 -25.81 -11.11
C MET A 147 16.15 -26.24 -11.53
N THR A 148 16.09 -27.17 -12.49
CA THR A 148 14.83 -27.69 -13.00
C THR A 148 14.90 -29.22 -13.11
N PRO A 149 13.79 -29.94 -12.91
CA PRO A 149 13.71 -31.37 -13.22
C PRO A 149 14.18 -31.65 -14.65
N GLY A 150 14.88 -32.76 -14.84
CA GLY A 150 15.44 -33.14 -16.12
C GLY A 150 16.87 -32.67 -16.41
N MET A 151 17.39 -31.70 -15.67
CA MET A 151 18.76 -31.23 -15.83
C MET A 151 19.80 -32.23 -15.30
N SER A 152 21.00 -32.26 -15.90
CA SER A 152 22.13 -33.05 -15.42
C SER A 152 22.75 -32.45 -14.15
N VAL A 153 23.07 -33.27 -13.18
CA VAL A 153 23.71 -32.82 -11.94
C VAL A 153 25.20 -32.60 -12.16
N HIS A 154 25.64 -31.36 -11.99
CA HIS A 154 27.06 -30.98 -12.00
C HIS A 154 27.42 -30.38 -10.63
N PRO A 155 28.58 -30.69 -10.06
CA PRO A 155 29.03 -30.06 -8.81
C PRO A 155 28.95 -28.52 -8.85
N ASN A 156 29.36 -27.90 -9.96
CA ASN A 156 29.28 -26.46 -10.14
C ASN A 156 27.85 -25.90 -10.06
N VAL A 157 26.83 -26.67 -10.50
CA VAL A 157 25.42 -26.25 -10.40
C VAL A 157 24.96 -26.28 -8.94
N ILE A 158 25.34 -27.33 -8.20
CA ILE A 158 25.03 -27.46 -6.76
C ILE A 158 25.74 -26.33 -5.97
N ASP A 159 27.00 -26.08 -6.21
CA ASP A 159 27.77 -25.04 -5.52
C ASP A 159 27.21 -23.65 -5.83
N ARG A 160 26.91 -23.38 -7.10
CA ARG A 160 26.25 -22.14 -7.51
C ARG A 160 24.88 -21.98 -6.84
N ALA A 161 24.08 -23.03 -6.78
CA ALA A 161 22.79 -23.00 -6.11
C ALA A 161 22.93 -22.75 -4.61
N LYS A 162 23.90 -23.37 -3.92
CA LYS A 162 24.24 -23.08 -2.51
C LYS A 162 24.60 -21.61 -2.32
N ILE A 163 25.45 -21.05 -3.17
CA ILE A 163 25.88 -19.65 -3.11
C ILE A 163 24.67 -18.71 -3.33
N LEU A 164 23.81 -18.97 -4.32
CA LEU A 164 22.63 -18.16 -4.60
C LEU A 164 21.60 -18.23 -3.47
N ALA A 165 21.36 -19.43 -2.93
CA ALA A 165 20.48 -19.61 -1.77
C ALA A 165 21.03 -18.88 -0.53
N LYS A 166 22.35 -18.98 -0.27
CA LYS A 166 23.01 -18.27 0.82
C LYS A 166 22.84 -16.77 0.68
N LYS A 167 23.11 -16.22 -0.51
CA LYS A 167 22.93 -14.80 -0.81
C LYS A 167 21.47 -14.35 -0.60
N TYR A 168 20.49 -15.15 -1.03
CA TYR A 168 19.07 -14.86 -0.83
C TYR A 168 18.71 -14.74 0.66
N TYR A 169 19.22 -15.62 1.51
CA TYR A 169 18.98 -15.55 2.95
C TYR A 169 19.76 -14.45 3.63
N ASP A 170 20.97 -14.16 3.19
CA ASP A 170 21.76 -13.01 3.66
C ASP A 170 21.03 -11.69 3.38
N ASP A 171 20.44 -11.52 2.18
CA ASP A 171 19.64 -10.35 1.81
C ASP A 171 18.36 -10.23 2.66
N LYS A 172 17.83 -11.35 3.14
CA LYS A 172 16.69 -11.38 4.08
C LYS A 172 17.11 -11.20 5.56
N GLY A 173 18.41 -11.10 5.83
CA GLY A 173 18.99 -10.86 7.16
C GLY A 173 19.35 -12.12 7.95
N PHE A 174 19.40 -13.28 7.32
CA PHE A 174 19.82 -14.55 7.92
C PHE A 174 21.29 -14.86 7.58
N LYS A 175 22.20 -14.03 8.04
CA LYS A 175 23.64 -14.16 7.75
C LYS A 175 24.24 -15.52 8.11
N ASN A 176 23.71 -16.16 9.15
CA ASN A 176 24.18 -17.45 9.65
C ASN A 176 23.37 -18.64 9.10
N ALA A 177 22.56 -18.45 8.07
CA ALA A 177 21.83 -19.54 7.45
C ALA A 177 22.80 -20.58 6.88
N GLU A 178 22.55 -21.86 7.18
CA GLU A 178 23.25 -23.01 6.65
C GLU A 178 22.40 -23.62 5.55
N ILE A 179 23.02 -23.88 4.40
CA ILE A 179 22.33 -24.39 3.22
C ILE A 179 23.09 -25.63 2.75
N ASP A 180 22.39 -26.75 2.72
CA ASP A 180 22.87 -27.98 2.14
C ASP A 180 21.97 -28.43 1.00
N ILE A 181 22.56 -29.01 -0.02
CA ILE A 181 21.85 -29.68 -1.12
C ILE A 181 22.31 -31.13 -1.07
N LEU A 182 21.41 -31.98 -0.58
CA LEU A 182 21.64 -33.42 -0.48
C LEU A 182 21.13 -34.09 -1.76
N GLN A 183 21.90 -35.05 -2.25
CA GLN A 183 21.58 -35.82 -3.43
C GLN A 183 21.26 -37.24 -2.99
N HIS A 184 20.11 -37.77 -3.39
CA HIS A 184 19.67 -39.13 -3.18
C HIS A 184 19.31 -39.78 -4.50
N ASP A 185 19.65 -41.05 -4.67
CA ASP A 185 19.25 -41.81 -5.85
C ASP A 185 17.73 -42.00 -5.89
N ASP A 186 17.13 -41.76 -7.03
CA ASP A 186 15.71 -42.01 -7.26
C ASP A 186 15.48 -43.50 -7.54
N VAL A 187 14.92 -44.20 -6.59
CA VAL A 187 14.62 -45.64 -6.69
C VAL A 187 13.60 -45.96 -7.80
N SER A 188 12.79 -44.98 -8.20
CA SER A 188 11.75 -45.15 -9.21
C SER A 188 12.28 -45.00 -10.65
N GLN A 189 13.41 -44.33 -10.86
CA GLN A 189 13.96 -44.03 -12.17
C GLN A 189 15.46 -44.25 -12.22
N LYS A 190 15.92 -45.17 -13.07
CA LYS A 190 17.33 -45.50 -13.24
C LYS A 190 18.12 -44.25 -13.68
N ASN A 191 19.29 -43.98 -13.06
CA ASN A 191 20.17 -42.85 -13.30
C ASN A 191 19.55 -41.46 -13.04
N ASN A 192 18.54 -41.39 -12.20
CA ASN A 192 17.95 -40.13 -11.73
C ASN A 192 18.23 -39.91 -10.23
N VAL A 193 18.24 -38.65 -9.83
CA VAL A 193 18.46 -38.26 -8.43
C VAL A 193 17.45 -37.21 -8.00
N ILE A 194 17.10 -37.28 -6.73
CA ILE A 194 16.32 -36.29 -6.02
C ILE A 194 17.28 -35.33 -5.32
N LEU A 195 17.06 -34.04 -5.46
CA LEU A 195 17.82 -33.02 -4.76
C LEU A 195 17.00 -32.42 -3.62
N ASP A 196 17.48 -32.57 -2.39
CA ASP A 196 16.88 -31.95 -1.21
C ASP A 196 17.64 -30.67 -0.85
N VAL A 197 17.02 -29.51 -1.06
CA VAL A 197 17.55 -28.20 -0.67
C VAL A 197 17.14 -27.96 0.79
N VAL A 198 18.05 -28.24 1.70
CA VAL A 198 17.83 -28.11 3.14
C VAL A 198 18.37 -26.78 3.63
N VAL A 199 17.51 -26.00 4.28
CA VAL A 199 17.88 -24.68 4.82
C VAL A 199 17.61 -24.60 6.31
N ASP A 200 18.67 -24.42 7.08
CA ASP A 200 18.58 -23.99 8.47
C ASP A 200 18.85 -22.49 8.54
N LYS A 201 17.78 -21.71 8.69
CA LYS A 201 17.85 -20.24 8.62
C LYS A 201 18.59 -19.60 9.78
N LYS A 202 18.69 -20.28 10.91
CA LYS A 202 19.12 -19.68 12.16
C LYS A 202 18.31 -18.41 12.48
N GLU A 203 18.83 -17.54 13.34
CA GLU A 203 18.18 -16.31 13.73
C GLU A 203 18.52 -15.14 12.79
N LYS A 204 17.61 -14.17 12.70
CA LYS A 204 17.90 -12.94 11.97
C LYS A 204 18.91 -12.10 12.71
N MET A 205 19.94 -11.67 12.01
CA MET A 205 20.95 -10.79 12.56
C MET A 205 20.39 -9.38 12.77
N LYS A 206 20.68 -8.82 13.95
CA LYS A 206 20.33 -7.45 14.34
C LYS A 206 21.61 -6.68 14.61
N VAL A 207 21.57 -5.36 14.43
CA VAL A 207 22.68 -4.50 14.80
C VAL A 207 22.61 -4.24 16.29
N ARG A 208 23.69 -4.54 17.02
CA ARG A 208 23.87 -4.23 18.44
C ARG A 208 24.31 -2.78 18.61
N ASP A 209 25.45 -2.44 18.01
CA ASP A 209 26.12 -1.14 18.09
C ASP A 209 26.79 -0.80 16.76
N ILE A 210 26.97 0.49 16.53
CA ILE A 210 27.73 1.04 15.43
C ILE A 210 28.80 1.93 16.05
N ILE A 211 30.05 1.56 15.83
CA ILE A 211 31.23 2.29 16.31
C ILE A 211 31.76 3.12 15.14
N ILE A 212 31.79 4.44 15.32
CA ILE A 212 32.33 5.37 14.34
C ILE A 212 33.64 5.89 14.91
N ASP A 213 34.69 5.83 14.13
CA ASP A 213 36.05 6.29 14.45
C ASP A 213 36.48 7.36 13.44
N GLY A 214 37.28 8.34 13.90
CA GLY A 214 37.72 9.44 13.06
C GLY A 214 36.71 10.58 12.87
N ASN A 215 35.55 10.53 13.54
CA ASN A 215 34.53 11.57 13.46
C ASN A 215 34.74 12.68 14.52
N GLU A 216 35.80 13.44 14.39
CA GLU A 216 36.22 14.46 15.37
C GLU A 216 35.32 15.71 15.32
N GLN A 217 34.89 16.14 14.15
CA GLN A 217 34.13 17.36 13.93
C GLN A 217 32.60 17.16 14.03
N ILE A 218 32.13 15.99 13.63
CA ILE A 218 30.71 15.68 13.66
C ILE A 218 30.43 14.60 14.70
N PRO A 219 29.79 14.92 15.82
CA PRO A 219 29.57 13.95 16.90
C PRO A 219 28.61 12.83 16.46
N ASP A 220 28.82 11.62 16.99
CA ASP A 220 28.02 10.40 16.76
C ASP A 220 26.52 10.66 16.74
N LYS A 221 26.01 11.46 17.68
CA LYS A 221 24.58 11.78 17.80
C LYS A 221 24.01 12.46 16.54
N LYS A 222 24.81 13.23 15.81
CA LYS A 222 24.40 13.84 14.54
C LYS A 222 24.43 12.84 13.39
N LEU A 223 25.42 11.94 13.38
CA LEU A 223 25.60 10.90 12.38
C LEU A 223 24.58 9.77 12.58
N LYS A 224 24.42 9.26 13.79
CA LYS A 224 23.48 8.20 14.13
C LYS A 224 22.01 8.65 14.12
N GLY A 225 21.78 9.94 14.34
CA GLY A 225 20.42 10.50 14.38
C GLY A 225 19.70 10.24 15.70
N GLY A 226 18.41 10.47 15.75
CA GLY A 226 17.57 10.30 16.95
C GLY A 226 16.10 10.09 16.59
N LEU A 227 15.22 10.17 17.59
CA LEU A 227 13.78 9.93 17.42
C LEU A 227 13.16 10.81 16.31
N PHE A 228 13.58 12.07 16.23
CA PHE A 228 13.05 13.07 15.29
C PHE A 228 14.06 13.51 14.21
N ARG A 229 15.32 13.03 14.27
CA ARG A 229 16.35 13.38 13.29
C ARG A 229 16.78 12.13 12.51
N LYS A 230 16.78 12.23 11.19
CA LYS A 230 17.32 11.18 10.32
C LYS A 230 18.85 11.19 10.43
N GLY A 231 19.42 10.13 10.99
CA GLY A 231 20.85 9.85 10.88
C GLY A 231 21.21 9.16 9.56
N ALA A 232 22.50 8.96 9.35
CA ALA A 232 23.02 8.21 8.21
C ALA A 232 22.59 6.74 8.25
N PHE A 233 22.49 6.15 9.44
CA PHE A 233 22.20 4.74 9.67
C PHE A 233 20.68 4.46 9.78
N ALA A 234 19.92 4.90 8.80
CA ALA A 234 18.46 4.74 8.79
C ALA A 234 18.02 3.29 8.56
N LYS A 235 18.88 2.46 7.96
CA LYS A 235 18.60 1.06 7.59
C LYS A 235 19.21 0.05 8.57
N THR A 236 20.38 0.35 9.13
CA THR A 236 21.12 -0.53 10.06
C THR A 236 21.23 0.00 11.49
N HIS A 237 20.45 0.98 11.88
CA HIS A 237 20.52 1.72 13.14
C HIS A 237 20.63 0.85 14.40
N GLU A 238 21.30 1.40 15.41
CA GLU A 238 21.41 0.80 16.75
C GLU A 238 20.09 0.65 17.49
N ALA A 239 20.09 -0.24 18.46
CA ALA A 239 18.99 -0.50 19.37
C ALA A 239 18.74 0.63 20.38
N GLY A 240 18.19 1.77 19.97
CA GLY A 240 17.71 2.79 20.91
C GLY A 240 16.43 2.32 21.64
N LYS A 241 16.34 2.58 22.96
CA LYS A 241 15.30 2.00 23.84
C LYS A 241 13.85 2.31 23.43
N LEU A 242 13.54 3.43 22.78
CA LEU A 242 12.17 3.80 22.35
C LEU A 242 11.94 3.65 20.83
N ALA A 243 12.92 3.98 20.02
CA ALA A 243 12.82 3.89 18.57
C ALA A 243 12.86 2.44 18.04
N SER A 244 13.31 1.51 18.88
CA SER A 244 13.49 0.10 18.55
C SER A 244 12.19 -0.70 18.46
N PHE A 245 11.12 -0.22 19.06
CA PHE A 245 9.83 -0.91 19.02
C PHE A 245 9.20 -0.86 17.61
N LEU A 246 9.45 0.20 16.85
CA LEU A 246 8.83 0.44 15.56
C LEU A 246 9.76 0.25 14.35
N LYS A 247 11.08 0.08 14.56
CA LYS A 247 12.04 -0.06 13.46
C LYS A 247 12.75 -1.41 13.50
N SER A 248 12.78 -2.11 12.37
CA SER A 248 13.51 -3.37 12.23
C SER A 248 15.01 -3.12 12.22
N LYS A 249 15.72 -3.65 13.20
CA LYS A 249 17.18 -3.58 13.37
C LYS A 249 17.94 -4.63 12.58
N LYS A 250 17.37 -5.18 11.52
CA LYS A 250 17.95 -6.27 10.75
C LYS A 250 19.19 -5.77 10.01
N PHE A 251 20.27 -6.48 10.17
CA PHE A 251 21.46 -6.29 9.35
C PHE A 251 21.29 -7.03 8.02
N THR A 252 21.58 -6.35 6.91
CA THR A 252 21.85 -6.96 5.61
C THR A 252 22.98 -6.21 4.92
N PRO A 253 23.82 -6.89 4.10
CA PRO A 253 24.92 -6.22 3.40
C PRO A 253 24.47 -5.05 2.53
N GLU A 254 23.33 -5.18 1.84
CA GLU A 254 22.77 -4.10 1.01
C GLU A 254 22.36 -2.87 1.84
N ARG A 255 21.71 -3.08 2.99
CA ARG A 255 21.37 -1.98 3.90
C ARG A 255 22.59 -1.25 4.42
N TRP A 256 23.64 -2.01 4.71
CA TRP A 256 24.91 -1.42 5.15
C TRP A 256 25.57 -0.61 4.02
N LYS A 257 25.56 -1.12 2.80
CA LYS A 257 26.05 -0.39 1.62
C LYS A 257 25.28 0.93 1.41
N GLU A 258 23.97 0.93 1.57
CA GLU A 258 23.16 2.15 1.49
C GLU A 258 23.49 3.14 2.61
N ASP A 259 23.66 2.65 3.84
CA ASP A 259 23.94 3.51 4.97
C ASP A 259 25.38 4.09 4.92
N LYS A 260 26.38 3.36 4.37
CA LYS A 260 27.70 3.91 4.07
C LYS A 260 27.61 5.09 3.10
N LYS A 261 26.84 4.95 2.03
CA LYS A 261 26.60 6.06 1.09
C LYS A 261 25.97 7.27 1.78
N LYS A 262 24.95 7.02 2.62
CA LYS A 262 24.30 8.09 3.40
C LYS A 262 25.20 8.74 4.44
N LEU A 263 26.16 8.00 4.97
CA LEU A 263 27.17 8.55 5.89
C LEU A 263 28.01 9.61 5.18
N ILE A 264 28.52 9.31 4.01
CA ILE A 264 29.27 10.29 3.19
C ILE A 264 28.36 11.45 2.77
N GLU A 265 27.15 11.19 2.27
CA GLU A 265 26.16 12.24 1.96
C GLU A 265 25.90 13.16 3.17
N LYS A 266 25.95 12.59 4.40
CA LYS A 266 25.76 13.36 5.62
C LYS A 266 26.95 14.28 5.92
N TYR A 267 28.17 13.81 5.69
CA TYR A 267 29.37 14.65 5.77
C TYR A 267 29.32 15.77 4.74
N ASN A 268 28.96 15.46 3.50
CA ASN A 268 28.80 16.46 2.44
C ASN A 268 27.71 17.50 2.76
N GLU A 269 26.63 17.15 3.51
CA GLU A 269 25.65 18.12 4.02
C GLU A 269 26.26 19.15 4.98
N TYR A 270 27.33 18.79 5.68
CA TYR A 270 28.02 19.67 6.61
C TYR A 270 29.25 20.38 6.02
N GLY A 271 29.51 20.18 4.73
CA GLY A 271 30.61 20.81 4.00
C GLY A 271 31.89 20.00 3.93
N TYR A 272 31.91 18.79 4.43
CA TYR A 272 33.07 17.88 4.34
C TYR A 272 33.00 17.11 3.02
N ARG A 273 33.41 17.77 1.94
CA ARG A 273 33.30 17.26 0.57
C ARG A 273 34.17 16.01 0.34
N ASP A 274 35.36 16.00 0.92
CA ASP A 274 36.36 14.96 0.71
C ASP A 274 36.27 13.82 1.75
N ALA A 275 35.20 13.81 2.56
CA ALA A 275 34.98 12.77 3.54
C ALA A 275 34.90 11.38 2.90
N VAL A 276 35.67 10.44 3.42
CA VAL A 276 35.79 9.07 2.90
C VAL A 276 35.74 8.04 4.02
N ILE A 277 35.20 6.87 3.74
CA ILE A 277 35.29 5.72 4.63
C ILE A 277 36.58 5.00 4.32
N VAL A 278 37.52 5.04 5.27
CA VAL A 278 38.85 4.42 5.15
C VAL A 278 38.76 2.92 5.37
N GLU A 279 37.99 2.50 6.37
CA GLU A 279 37.85 1.10 6.74
C GLU A 279 36.42 0.83 7.28
N ASP A 280 35.88 -0.33 6.95
CA ASP A 280 34.67 -0.80 7.58
C ASP A 280 34.74 -2.31 7.87
N SER A 281 34.21 -2.71 9.01
CA SER A 281 34.13 -4.12 9.38
C SER A 281 32.85 -4.46 10.11
N VAL A 282 32.39 -5.72 9.96
CA VAL A 282 31.19 -6.24 10.57
C VAL A 282 31.47 -7.63 11.13
N TRP A 283 31.37 -7.77 12.45
CA TRP A 283 31.60 -9.05 13.13
C TRP A 283 30.41 -9.48 13.96
N ASN A 284 30.29 -10.78 14.17
CA ASN A 284 29.30 -11.36 15.02
C ASN A 284 29.71 -11.21 16.49
N VAL A 285 28.83 -10.63 17.31
CA VAL A 285 29.01 -10.51 18.75
C VAL A 285 28.41 -11.74 19.46
N ASP A 286 27.27 -12.16 18.97
CA ASP A 286 26.55 -13.35 19.41
C ASP A 286 25.75 -13.94 18.22
N PRO A 287 25.09 -15.10 18.37
CA PRO A 287 24.34 -15.72 17.27
C PRO A 287 23.24 -14.85 16.64
N LYS A 288 22.83 -13.76 17.29
CA LYS A 288 21.70 -12.88 16.88
C LYS A 288 22.13 -11.43 16.58
N HIS A 289 23.34 -11.05 16.95
CA HIS A 289 23.79 -9.66 16.85
C HIS A 289 25.13 -9.49 16.17
N VAL A 290 25.22 -8.42 15.36
CA VAL A 290 26.46 -7.92 14.78
C VAL A 290 26.80 -6.56 15.37
N SER A 291 28.09 -6.26 15.51
CA SER A 291 28.62 -4.91 15.68
C SER A 291 29.25 -4.46 14.38
N ILE A 292 29.11 -3.17 14.11
CA ILE A 292 29.63 -2.51 12.91
C ILE A 292 30.68 -1.50 13.35
N TYR A 293 31.84 -1.53 12.73
CA TYR A 293 32.89 -0.52 12.86
C TYR A 293 33.04 0.20 11.52
N VAL A 294 33.20 1.50 11.57
CA VAL A 294 33.45 2.33 10.41
C VAL A 294 34.44 3.43 10.80
N LYS A 295 35.53 3.49 10.08
CA LYS A 295 36.53 4.54 10.22
C LYS A 295 36.38 5.54 9.10
N VAL A 296 36.22 6.80 9.47
CA VAL A 296 36.00 7.90 8.53
C VAL A 296 37.21 8.86 8.60
N ASP A 297 37.67 9.30 7.44
CA ASP A 297 38.47 10.51 7.31
C ASP A 297 37.53 11.63 6.87
N GLU A 298 37.35 12.64 7.73
CA GLU A 298 36.42 13.73 7.49
C GLU A 298 36.90 14.72 6.43
N GLY A 299 38.21 14.82 6.23
CA GLY A 299 38.81 15.83 5.38
C GLY A 299 38.60 17.27 5.89
N SER A 300 38.75 18.24 5.00
CA SER A 300 38.56 19.66 5.30
C SER A 300 37.09 20.08 5.06
N LYS A 301 36.65 21.08 5.83
CA LYS A 301 35.36 21.69 5.64
C LYS A 301 35.45 22.82 4.64
N TYR A 302 34.63 22.77 3.57
CA TYR A 302 34.64 23.72 2.47
C TYR A 302 33.51 24.75 2.54
N TYR A 303 33.83 25.96 2.05
CA TYR A 303 32.93 27.10 1.96
C TYR A 303 32.84 27.60 0.51
N LEU A 304 31.74 28.22 0.14
CA LEU A 304 31.60 28.87 -1.16
C LEU A 304 32.29 30.23 -1.16
N ARG A 305 33.30 30.40 -2.01
CA ARG A 305 34.01 31.67 -2.21
C ARG A 305 33.32 32.54 -3.25
N ASN A 306 32.96 31.94 -4.37
CA ASN A 306 32.27 32.64 -5.46
C ASN A 306 31.35 31.69 -6.22
N ILE A 307 30.23 32.23 -6.76
CA ILE A 307 29.31 31.52 -7.63
C ILE A 307 29.13 32.33 -8.90
N THR A 308 29.53 31.79 -10.02
CA THR A 308 29.44 32.42 -11.33
C THR A 308 28.47 31.66 -12.24
N TRP A 309 27.69 32.41 -13.02
CA TRP A 309 26.76 31.85 -13.98
C TRP A 309 27.24 32.15 -15.41
N VAL A 310 27.27 31.11 -16.24
CA VAL A 310 27.74 31.22 -17.64
C VAL A 310 26.74 30.54 -18.55
N GLY A 311 26.33 31.23 -19.62
CA GLY A 311 25.42 30.73 -20.64
C GLY A 311 23.93 30.94 -20.37
N ASN A 312 23.57 31.66 -19.31
CA ASN A 312 22.20 32.03 -18.99
C ASN A 312 21.74 33.26 -19.74
N THR A 313 21.10 33.08 -20.90
CA THR A 313 20.61 34.18 -21.73
C THR A 313 19.11 34.45 -21.54
N VAL A 314 18.35 33.44 -21.12
CA VAL A 314 16.89 33.51 -20.93
C VAL A 314 16.53 34.11 -19.58
N TYR A 315 17.21 33.72 -18.51
CA TYR A 315 16.95 34.22 -17.17
C TYR A 315 18.10 35.04 -16.63
N PRO A 316 17.82 36.20 -15.98
CA PRO A 316 18.85 37.03 -15.35
C PRO A 316 19.59 36.26 -14.23
N THR A 317 20.89 36.51 -14.09
CA THR A 317 21.75 35.89 -13.06
C THR A 317 21.16 36.08 -11.65
N ASP A 318 20.65 37.25 -11.31
CA ASP A 318 20.07 37.54 -10.00
C ASP A 318 18.82 36.69 -9.70
N TYR A 319 18.05 36.34 -10.72
CA TYR A 319 16.91 35.48 -10.58
C TYR A 319 17.32 34.04 -10.29
N LEU A 320 18.25 33.49 -11.09
CA LEU A 320 18.78 32.15 -10.91
C LEU A 320 19.52 32.01 -9.57
N GLN A 321 20.24 33.04 -9.14
CA GLN A 321 20.95 33.06 -7.88
C GLN A 321 19.96 32.98 -6.68
N ARG A 322 18.82 33.68 -6.76
CA ARG A 322 17.76 33.58 -5.76
C ARG A 322 17.13 32.18 -5.69
N LEU A 323 16.92 31.56 -6.85
CA LEU A 323 16.40 30.18 -6.91
C LEU A 323 17.39 29.19 -6.33
N LEU A 324 18.70 29.40 -6.52
CA LEU A 324 19.75 28.54 -6.00
C LEU A 324 19.78 28.50 -4.47
N ASP A 325 19.37 29.58 -3.79
CA ASP A 325 19.33 29.71 -2.33
C ASP A 325 20.68 29.35 -1.65
N MET A 326 21.78 29.77 -2.27
CA MET A 326 23.15 29.62 -1.76
C MET A 326 23.92 30.90 -2.03
N GLN A 327 24.77 31.33 -1.08
CA GLN A 327 25.48 32.60 -1.17
C GLN A 327 26.98 32.40 -0.89
N LYS A 328 27.76 33.43 -1.24
CA LYS A 328 29.18 33.50 -0.89
C LYS A 328 29.33 33.45 0.64
N GLY A 329 30.24 32.60 1.11
CA GLY A 329 30.49 32.35 2.55
C GLY A 329 29.68 31.20 3.13
N ASP A 330 28.69 30.68 2.42
CA ASP A 330 27.93 29.51 2.86
C ASP A 330 28.81 28.26 2.86
N VAL A 331 28.46 27.33 3.74
CA VAL A 331 29.06 25.99 3.76
C VAL A 331 28.72 25.27 2.46
N TYR A 332 29.72 24.71 1.80
CA TYR A 332 29.51 23.93 0.58
C TYR A 332 28.72 22.66 0.86
N ASN A 333 27.43 22.72 0.55
CA ASN A 333 26.49 21.62 0.76
C ASN A 333 26.05 21.05 -0.59
N GLN A 334 26.75 20.02 -1.06
CA GLN A 334 26.50 19.37 -2.34
C GLN A 334 25.07 18.82 -2.46
N LYS A 335 24.51 18.35 -1.38
CA LYS A 335 23.13 17.83 -1.37
C LYS A 335 22.10 18.96 -1.51
N HIS A 336 22.33 20.08 -0.84
CA HIS A 336 21.47 21.28 -1.02
C HIS A 336 21.58 21.80 -2.44
N LEU A 337 22.81 21.90 -2.96
CA LEU A 337 23.06 22.28 -4.35
C LEU A 337 22.24 21.43 -5.33
N ASN A 338 22.38 20.10 -5.26
CA ASN A 338 21.65 19.20 -6.16
C ASN A 338 20.12 19.37 -6.05
N LYS A 339 19.60 19.59 -4.85
CA LYS A 339 18.17 19.84 -4.66
C LYS A 339 17.72 21.13 -5.33
N ARG A 340 18.46 22.20 -5.12
CA ARG A 340 18.12 23.51 -5.70
C ARG A 340 18.30 23.55 -7.21
N LEU A 341 19.12 22.66 -7.76
CA LEU A 341 19.29 22.54 -9.21
C LEU A 341 18.21 21.68 -9.88
N THR A 342 17.74 20.59 -9.25
CA THR A 342 16.92 19.59 -9.97
C THR A 342 15.72 19.00 -9.22
N GLU A 343 15.76 18.94 -7.86
CA GLU A 343 14.78 18.14 -7.09
C GLU A 343 13.61 18.96 -6.53
N ASP A 344 13.88 20.17 -6.05
CA ASP A 344 12.86 21.02 -5.44
C ASP A 344 11.86 21.51 -6.48
N GLU A 345 10.61 21.79 -6.10
CA GLU A 345 9.58 22.27 -7.03
C GLU A 345 9.97 23.59 -7.71
N ASP A 346 10.65 24.46 -6.97
CA ASP A 346 11.22 25.74 -7.42
C ASP A 346 12.71 25.64 -7.79
N ALA A 347 13.19 24.43 -8.17
CA ALA A 347 14.57 24.24 -8.61
C ALA A 347 14.84 24.98 -9.93
N VAL A 348 16.07 25.42 -10.10
CA VAL A 348 16.54 26.12 -11.31
C VAL A 348 16.18 25.36 -12.59
N GLY A 349 16.43 24.04 -12.60
CA GLY A 349 16.11 23.20 -13.76
C GLY A 349 14.61 23.13 -14.08
N ASN A 350 13.75 23.18 -13.06
CA ASN A 350 12.31 23.15 -13.27
C ASN A 350 11.80 24.43 -13.95
N GLU A 351 12.43 25.59 -13.68
CA GLU A 351 12.09 26.83 -14.34
C GLU A 351 12.30 26.75 -15.86
N TYR A 352 13.42 26.17 -16.28
CA TYR A 352 13.68 25.93 -17.69
C TYR A 352 12.74 24.88 -18.30
N TRP A 353 12.60 23.73 -17.64
CA TRP A 353 11.76 22.64 -18.14
C TRP A 353 10.27 22.98 -18.21
N ASN A 354 9.77 23.83 -17.32
CA ASN A 354 8.37 24.26 -17.35
C ASN A 354 8.08 25.29 -18.46
N ASN A 355 9.13 25.96 -18.97
CA ASN A 355 9.04 26.91 -20.05
C ASN A 355 9.58 26.36 -21.39
N GLY A 356 9.56 25.04 -21.57
CA GLY A 356 9.84 24.39 -22.83
C GLY A 356 11.32 24.09 -23.13
N TYR A 357 12.25 24.50 -22.28
CA TYR A 357 13.68 24.27 -22.49
C TYR A 357 14.07 22.83 -22.12
N MET A 358 13.58 21.88 -22.90
CA MET A 358 13.82 20.46 -22.62
C MET A 358 15.28 20.04 -22.82
N PHE A 359 16.00 20.73 -23.73
CA PHE A 359 17.41 20.47 -24.02
C PHE A 359 18.36 21.19 -23.06
N TYR A 360 17.80 21.86 -22.06
CA TYR A 360 18.54 22.50 -21.01
C TYR A 360 19.45 21.52 -20.26
N ASN A 361 20.71 21.93 -20.10
CA ASN A 361 21.69 21.24 -19.30
C ASN A 361 22.42 22.24 -18.41
N LEU A 362 22.56 21.92 -17.13
CA LEU A 362 23.31 22.71 -16.17
C LEU A 362 24.34 21.82 -15.50
N GLN A 363 25.59 22.21 -15.56
CA GLN A 363 26.71 21.53 -14.92
C GLN A 363 27.37 22.47 -13.91
N PRO A 364 27.21 22.21 -12.59
CA PRO A 364 27.99 22.88 -11.58
C PRO A 364 29.42 22.38 -11.65
N THR A 365 30.36 23.27 -11.89
CA THR A 365 31.79 22.96 -12.02
C THR A 365 32.57 23.69 -10.95
N GLU A 366 33.36 22.95 -10.20
CA GLU A 366 34.32 23.54 -9.25
C GLU A 366 35.55 23.98 -10.04
N VAL A 367 35.69 25.29 -10.27
CA VAL A 367 36.73 25.82 -11.13
C VAL A 367 38.05 26.11 -10.39
N ASN A 368 37.95 26.40 -9.09
CA ASN A 368 39.14 26.69 -8.29
C ASN A 368 38.90 26.35 -6.82
N ILE A 369 39.92 25.86 -6.16
CA ILE A 369 39.92 25.56 -4.73
C ILE A 369 41.12 26.27 -4.11
N VAL A 370 40.88 27.20 -3.22
CA VAL A 370 41.90 27.95 -2.52
C VAL A 370 41.73 27.74 -1.01
N GLY A 371 42.59 26.90 -0.45
CA GLY A 371 42.49 26.49 0.95
C GLY A 371 41.22 25.69 1.20
N ASP A 372 40.36 26.25 2.01
CA ASP A 372 39.03 25.70 2.37
C ASP A 372 37.85 26.27 1.56
N SER A 373 38.14 26.99 0.49
CA SER A 373 37.13 27.78 -0.24
C SER A 373 37.05 27.36 -1.71
N ILE A 374 35.82 27.16 -2.21
CA ILE A 374 35.51 26.67 -3.55
C ILE A 374 34.88 27.79 -4.39
N ASP A 375 35.35 27.98 -5.61
CA ASP A 375 34.70 28.75 -6.66
C ASP A 375 33.86 27.81 -7.51
N LEU A 376 32.56 28.10 -7.57
CA LEU A 376 31.59 27.32 -8.30
C LEU A 376 31.14 28.06 -9.57
N GLU A 377 31.26 27.42 -10.72
CA GLU A 377 30.76 27.93 -11.98
C GLU A 377 29.56 27.11 -12.45
N MET A 378 28.43 27.76 -12.59
CA MET A 378 27.18 27.21 -13.10
C MET A 378 27.15 27.35 -14.62
N ARG A 379 27.56 26.30 -15.34
CA ARG A 379 27.56 26.28 -16.80
C ARG A 379 26.20 25.85 -17.31
N ILE A 380 25.52 26.73 -18.00
CA ILE A 380 24.19 26.49 -18.57
C ILE A 380 24.30 26.39 -20.08
N GLN A 381 23.67 25.39 -20.62
CA GLN A 381 23.34 25.26 -22.03
C GLN A 381 21.81 25.20 -22.13
N GLU A 382 21.20 26.30 -22.54
CA GLU A 382 19.76 26.47 -22.53
C GLU A 382 19.05 25.67 -23.63
N GLY A 383 19.63 25.62 -24.83
CA GLY A 383 19.03 24.96 -26.00
C GLY A 383 17.75 25.65 -26.51
N PRO A 384 17.14 25.11 -27.56
CA PRO A 384 15.89 25.63 -28.08
C PRO A 384 14.70 25.18 -27.24
N GLN A 385 13.58 25.92 -27.28
CA GLN A 385 12.32 25.47 -26.74
C GLN A 385 11.77 24.32 -27.56
N ALA A 386 11.20 23.32 -26.86
CA ALA A 386 10.59 22.13 -27.43
C ALA A 386 9.07 22.19 -27.37
N HIS A 387 8.41 21.89 -28.49
CA HIS A 387 6.97 21.68 -28.57
C HIS A 387 6.65 20.19 -28.61
N ILE A 388 5.53 19.80 -27.99
CA ILE A 388 5.04 18.44 -28.00
C ILE A 388 4.56 18.11 -29.43
N ASN A 389 5.20 17.11 -30.05
CA ASN A 389 4.80 16.66 -31.38
C ASN A 389 3.74 15.55 -31.31
N ARG A 390 3.99 14.50 -30.54
CA ARG A 390 3.11 13.34 -30.43
C ARG A 390 3.01 12.85 -29.00
N VAL A 391 1.79 12.41 -28.63
CA VAL A 391 1.52 11.74 -27.36
C VAL A 391 0.98 10.34 -27.65
N ARG A 392 1.70 9.30 -27.23
CA ARG A 392 1.32 7.89 -27.34
C ARG A 392 0.94 7.35 -25.99
N ILE A 393 -0.02 6.43 -25.96
CA ILE A 393 -0.52 5.80 -24.74
C ILE A 393 -0.45 4.28 -24.95
N ASN A 394 0.29 3.60 -24.09
CA ASN A 394 0.47 2.14 -24.12
C ASN A 394 -0.06 1.51 -22.82
N GLY A 395 -0.63 0.30 -22.90
CA GLY A 395 -1.10 -0.45 -21.73
C GLY A 395 -2.52 -0.12 -21.26
N ASN A 396 -3.39 0.35 -22.17
CA ASN A 396 -4.78 0.73 -21.89
C ASN A 396 -5.81 -0.30 -22.40
N ASP A 397 -5.65 -1.57 -22.08
CA ASP A 397 -6.46 -2.66 -22.63
C ASP A 397 -7.93 -2.66 -22.21
N ARG A 398 -8.27 -2.12 -21.02
CA ARG A 398 -9.62 -2.13 -20.44
C ARG A 398 -10.33 -0.79 -20.48
N LEU A 399 -9.61 0.30 -20.75
CA LEU A 399 -10.12 1.66 -20.76
C LEU A 399 -9.99 2.25 -22.14
N TYR A 400 -10.99 2.97 -22.61
CA TYR A 400 -10.89 3.65 -23.92
C TYR A 400 -9.80 4.73 -23.88
N GLU A 401 -9.03 4.85 -24.95
CA GLU A 401 -7.93 5.82 -25.04
C GLU A 401 -8.38 7.27 -24.82
N ASN A 402 -9.56 7.64 -25.31
CA ASN A 402 -10.11 8.97 -25.14
C ASN A 402 -10.33 9.33 -23.65
N VAL A 403 -10.59 8.34 -22.80
CA VAL A 403 -10.76 8.51 -21.35
C VAL A 403 -9.44 8.92 -20.70
N ILE A 404 -8.33 8.37 -21.16
CA ILE A 404 -6.99 8.70 -20.69
C ILE A 404 -6.55 10.04 -21.26
N ARG A 405 -6.68 10.19 -22.58
CA ARG A 405 -6.20 11.36 -23.32
C ARG A 405 -6.83 12.66 -22.86
N ARG A 406 -8.10 12.65 -22.46
CA ARG A 406 -8.80 13.85 -21.94
C ARG A 406 -8.29 14.34 -20.59
N GLU A 407 -7.64 13.48 -19.79
CA GLU A 407 -7.04 13.84 -18.52
C GLU A 407 -5.61 14.37 -18.65
N LEU A 408 -4.98 14.19 -19.83
CA LEU A 408 -3.63 14.66 -20.06
C LEU A 408 -3.61 16.18 -20.25
N ARG A 409 -2.67 16.84 -19.56
CA ARG A 409 -2.38 18.28 -19.70
C ARG A 409 -1.39 18.56 -20.81
N THR A 410 -0.73 17.52 -21.31
CA THR A 410 0.26 17.58 -22.38
C THR A 410 -0.43 17.22 -23.70
N LYS A 411 -0.56 18.18 -24.61
CA LYS A 411 -1.23 17.99 -25.92
C LYS A 411 -0.26 18.28 -27.05
N PRO A 412 -0.40 17.60 -28.19
CA PRO A 412 0.36 17.97 -29.39
C PRO A 412 0.19 19.46 -29.73
N GLY A 413 1.30 20.14 -30.01
CA GLY A 413 1.37 21.57 -30.27
C GLY A 413 1.64 22.45 -29.05
N ASP A 414 1.39 21.98 -27.85
CA ASP A 414 1.72 22.71 -26.62
C ASP A 414 3.24 22.78 -26.40
N LEU A 415 3.68 23.82 -25.70
CA LEU A 415 5.05 23.93 -25.23
C LEU A 415 5.31 22.83 -24.17
N PHE A 416 6.47 22.21 -24.22
CA PHE A 416 6.84 21.21 -23.20
C PHE A 416 6.85 21.84 -21.80
N SER A 417 6.24 21.17 -20.83
CA SER A 417 6.27 21.55 -19.43
C SER A 417 6.37 20.30 -18.54
N LYS A 418 7.40 20.24 -17.71
CA LYS A 418 7.60 19.16 -16.72
C LYS A 418 6.47 19.14 -15.69
N ASP A 419 6.00 20.30 -15.25
CA ASP A 419 4.87 20.38 -14.32
C ASP A 419 3.58 19.83 -14.94
N ALA A 420 3.28 20.20 -16.18
CA ALA A 420 2.13 19.65 -16.92
C ALA A 420 2.23 18.14 -17.10
N LEU A 421 3.43 17.61 -17.36
CA LEU A 421 3.70 16.18 -17.47
C LEU A 421 3.48 15.45 -16.13
N MET A 422 4.09 15.96 -15.06
CA MET A 422 3.94 15.37 -13.71
C MET A 422 2.51 15.50 -13.17
N ARG A 423 1.82 16.57 -13.54
CA ARG A 423 0.42 16.78 -13.21
C ARG A 423 -0.47 15.77 -13.95
N SER A 424 -0.22 15.52 -15.22
CA SER A 424 -0.91 14.46 -15.97
C SER A 424 -0.71 13.10 -15.32
N ALA A 425 0.52 12.78 -14.87
CA ALA A 425 0.79 11.54 -14.15
C ALA A 425 -0.01 11.44 -12.84
N ARG A 426 -0.11 12.53 -12.08
CA ARG A 426 -0.93 12.58 -10.84
C ARG A 426 -2.43 12.42 -11.14
N GLU A 427 -2.93 13.04 -12.21
CA GLU A 427 -4.34 12.90 -12.62
C GLU A 427 -4.65 11.47 -13.06
N LEU A 428 -3.77 10.81 -13.82
CA LEU A 428 -3.90 9.40 -14.17
C LEU A 428 -3.84 8.48 -12.93
N ALA A 429 -2.96 8.77 -11.98
CA ALA A 429 -2.89 8.04 -10.71
C ALA A 429 -4.18 8.21 -9.88
N ALA A 430 -4.74 9.42 -9.86
CA ALA A 430 -5.97 9.73 -9.14
C ALA A 430 -7.22 9.04 -9.72
N MET A 431 -7.22 8.69 -11.02
CA MET A 431 -8.28 7.89 -11.63
C MET A 431 -8.40 6.49 -10.99
N GLY A 432 -7.32 5.95 -10.43
CA GLY A 432 -7.31 4.65 -9.77
C GLY A 432 -7.33 3.44 -10.70
N HIS A 433 -7.31 3.64 -12.02
CA HIS A 433 -7.32 2.56 -13.02
C HIS A 433 -5.93 1.99 -13.31
N PHE A 434 -4.87 2.67 -12.88
CA PHE A 434 -3.48 2.31 -13.16
C PHE A 434 -2.70 2.05 -11.88
N ASP A 435 -1.67 1.23 -11.99
CA ASP A 435 -0.68 1.08 -10.92
C ASP A 435 0.17 2.33 -10.83
N GLN A 436 0.09 3.04 -9.70
CA GLN A 436 0.76 4.32 -9.49
C GLN A 436 2.28 4.25 -9.62
N GLU A 437 2.87 3.10 -9.30
CA GLU A 437 4.32 2.89 -9.40
C GLU A 437 4.79 2.64 -10.85
N LYS A 438 3.83 2.35 -11.74
CA LYS A 438 4.08 2.02 -13.14
C LYS A 438 3.53 3.03 -14.15
N ILE A 439 3.08 4.19 -13.66
CA ILE A 439 2.78 5.32 -14.53
C ILE A 439 4.09 6.00 -14.86
N ASN A 440 4.60 5.76 -16.06
CA ASN A 440 5.89 6.28 -16.49
C ASN A 440 5.76 7.08 -17.79
N PRO A 441 5.78 8.42 -17.71
CA PRO A 441 5.89 9.26 -18.90
C PRO A 441 7.34 9.27 -19.41
N VAL A 442 7.56 8.85 -20.63
CA VAL A 442 8.87 8.82 -21.29
C VAL A 442 8.91 9.90 -22.36
N PRO A 443 9.48 11.07 -22.07
CA PRO A 443 9.70 12.08 -23.10
C PRO A 443 10.87 11.67 -24.00
N LYS A 444 10.66 11.74 -25.32
CA LYS A 444 11.65 11.44 -26.35
C LYS A 444 11.96 12.71 -27.15
N PRO A 445 13.00 13.45 -26.77
CA PRO A 445 13.35 14.68 -27.44
C PRO A 445 13.93 14.42 -28.84
N ASN A 446 13.56 15.28 -29.79
CA ASN A 446 14.18 15.35 -31.11
C ASN A 446 14.86 16.74 -31.27
N GLY A 447 16.18 16.75 -31.14
CA GLY A 447 16.97 17.99 -31.18
C GLY A 447 17.00 18.65 -32.55
N GLU A 448 16.84 17.87 -33.63
CA GLU A 448 16.88 18.42 -35.00
C GLU A 448 15.67 19.33 -35.31
N ASN A 449 14.50 18.93 -34.80
CA ASN A 449 13.24 19.64 -35.06
C ASN A 449 12.74 20.49 -33.88
N GLY A 450 13.46 20.50 -32.74
CA GLY A 450 13.00 21.22 -31.55
C GLY A 450 11.67 20.67 -30.99
N THR A 451 11.42 19.37 -31.13
CA THR A 451 10.17 18.76 -30.71
C THR A 451 10.41 17.62 -29.72
N VAL A 452 9.35 17.22 -29.00
CA VAL A 452 9.35 16.09 -28.06
C VAL A 452 8.14 15.21 -28.28
N ASP A 453 8.36 13.91 -28.42
CA ASP A 453 7.32 12.88 -28.33
C ASP A 453 7.21 12.43 -26.88
N ILE A 454 5.98 12.20 -26.40
CA ILE A 454 5.73 11.71 -25.03
C ILE A 454 5.05 10.35 -25.13
N ASP A 455 5.73 9.32 -24.64
CA ASP A 455 5.17 7.98 -24.54
C ASP A 455 4.74 7.71 -23.08
N TRP A 456 3.46 7.41 -22.89
CA TRP A 456 2.90 7.00 -21.60
C TRP A 456 2.91 5.49 -21.53
N GLU A 457 3.78 4.95 -20.67
CA GLU A 457 3.78 3.52 -20.32
C GLU A 457 2.91 3.34 -19.08
N LEU A 458 1.78 2.64 -19.24
CA LEU A 458 0.78 2.46 -18.20
C LEU A 458 0.58 0.97 -17.94
N GLU A 459 0.38 0.57 -16.70
CA GLU A 459 -0.09 -0.76 -16.35
C GLU A 459 -1.44 -0.66 -15.67
N GLN A 460 -2.46 -1.24 -16.29
CA GLN A 460 -3.81 -1.25 -15.73
C GLN A 460 -3.93 -2.23 -14.57
N LYS A 461 -4.66 -1.82 -13.54
CA LYS A 461 -5.11 -2.69 -12.47
C LYS A 461 -6.63 -2.69 -12.38
N SER A 462 -7.22 -3.81 -11.97
CA SER A 462 -8.63 -3.84 -11.61
C SER A 462 -8.83 -3.02 -10.34
N ASN A 463 -9.73 -2.06 -10.41
CA ASN A 463 -10.15 -1.23 -9.28
C ASN A 463 -11.64 -1.42 -8.94
N ASP A 464 -12.28 -2.42 -9.55
CA ASP A 464 -13.60 -2.85 -9.14
C ASP A 464 -13.52 -3.46 -7.74
N GLN A 465 -14.46 -3.11 -6.89
CA GLN A 465 -14.44 -3.46 -5.48
C GLN A 465 -15.71 -4.20 -5.11
N VAL A 466 -15.53 -5.31 -4.42
CA VAL A 466 -16.60 -5.99 -3.69
C VAL A 466 -16.32 -5.79 -2.20
N GLU A 467 -17.21 -5.07 -1.53
CA GLU A 467 -17.11 -4.83 -0.10
C GLU A 467 -18.01 -5.81 0.65
N LEU A 468 -17.39 -6.57 1.53
CA LEU A 468 -18.10 -7.39 2.50
C LEU A 468 -17.67 -6.91 3.87
N SER A 469 -18.58 -6.32 4.64
CA SER A 469 -18.26 -5.87 5.99
C SER A 469 -19.30 -6.33 6.98
N LEU A 470 -18.83 -6.67 8.17
CA LEU A 470 -19.64 -6.98 9.34
C LEU A 470 -19.27 -5.96 10.40
N GLY A 471 -20.25 -5.22 10.87
CA GLY A 471 -20.11 -4.27 11.96
C GLY A 471 -20.97 -4.67 13.15
N TRP A 472 -20.61 -4.20 14.32
CA TRP A 472 -21.43 -4.34 15.52
C TRP A 472 -21.98 -2.97 15.90
N GLY A 473 -23.31 -2.82 15.94
CA GLY A 473 -23.98 -1.61 16.37
C GLY A 473 -24.90 -1.88 17.57
N GLN A 474 -25.59 -0.85 18.03
CA GLN A 474 -26.55 -1.00 19.14
C GLN A 474 -27.67 -2.01 18.87
N THR A 475 -27.98 -2.23 17.60
CA THR A 475 -29.02 -3.15 17.12
C THR A 475 -28.48 -4.54 16.77
N GLY A 476 -27.22 -4.85 17.12
CA GLY A 476 -26.55 -6.11 16.82
C GLY A 476 -25.61 -6.06 15.62
N ILE A 477 -25.41 -7.20 14.97
CA ILE A 477 -24.52 -7.32 13.82
C ILE A 477 -25.17 -6.70 12.58
N ILE A 478 -24.45 -5.81 11.90
CA ILE A 478 -24.86 -5.19 10.64
C ILE A 478 -23.97 -5.76 9.54
N GLY A 479 -24.56 -6.40 8.56
CA GLY A 479 -23.90 -6.86 7.35
C GLY A 479 -24.03 -5.84 6.23
N ARG A 480 -22.95 -5.58 5.49
CA ARG A 480 -22.95 -4.77 4.28
C ARG A 480 -22.34 -5.57 3.14
N VAL A 481 -23.01 -5.51 2.00
CA VAL A 481 -22.50 -6.01 0.71
C VAL A 481 -22.49 -4.84 -0.26
N GLY A 482 -21.31 -4.49 -0.76
CA GLY A 482 -21.13 -3.43 -1.74
C GLY A 482 -20.48 -3.96 -3.02
N LEU A 483 -20.98 -3.49 -4.16
CA LEU A 483 -20.35 -3.66 -5.46
C LEU A 483 -20.06 -2.28 -6.02
N LYS A 484 -18.79 -1.99 -6.34
CA LYS A 484 -18.39 -0.75 -6.97
C LYS A 484 -17.60 -1.05 -8.22
N LEU A 485 -18.20 -0.75 -9.36
CA LEU A 485 -17.60 -0.87 -10.68
C LEU A 485 -17.05 0.50 -11.09
N ASN A 486 -15.74 0.64 -11.19
CA ASN A 486 -15.09 1.92 -11.44
C ASN A 486 -14.79 2.18 -12.93
N ASN A 487 -14.88 1.17 -13.78
CA ASN A 487 -14.70 1.30 -15.22
C ASN A 487 -15.98 0.96 -16.00
N PHE A 488 -17.12 1.31 -15.43
CA PHE A 488 -18.41 1.07 -16.06
C PHE A 488 -18.58 1.93 -17.32
N SER A 489 -19.38 1.46 -18.26
CA SER A 489 -19.77 2.21 -19.46
C SER A 489 -21.29 2.12 -19.66
N MET A 490 -22.00 3.19 -19.36
CA MET A 490 -23.43 3.30 -19.62
C MET A 490 -23.75 3.20 -21.12
N ALA A 491 -22.88 3.75 -21.97
CA ALA A 491 -23.07 3.71 -23.41
C ALA A 491 -23.04 2.27 -23.96
N ASN A 492 -22.13 1.44 -23.45
CA ASN A 492 -21.98 0.05 -23.87
C ASN A 492 -23.14 -0.85 -23.39
N LEU A 493 -23.87 -0.45 -22.36
CA LEU A 493 -25.06 -1.16 -21.90
C LEU A 493 -26.17 -1.18 -22.96
N PHE A 494 -26.27 -0.13 -23.79
CA PHE A 494 -27.32 0.04 -24.80
C PHE A 494 -26.87 -0.25 -26.25
N ARG A 495 -25.57 -0.41 -26.50
CA ARG A 495 -25.03 -0.69 -27.83
C ARG A 495 -24.97 -2.19 -28.09
N LYS A 496 -25.77 -2.69 -29.05
CA LYS A 496 -25.83 -4.11 -29.41
C LYS A 496 -24.53 -4.70 -29.97
N ASN A 497 -23.66 -3.88 -30.56
CA ASN A 497 -22.39 -4.30 -31.18
C ASN A 497 -21.18 -3.66 -30.52
N SER A 498 -21.23 -3.36 -29.22
CA SER A 498 -20.06 -2.84 -28.53
C SER A 498 -19.04 -3.96 -28.29
N GLU A 499 -17.77 -3.65 -28.47
CA GLU A 499 -16.68 -4.48 -27.96
C GLU A 499 -16.73 -4.47 -26.43
N HIS A 500 -17.46 -5.43 -25.86
CA HIS A 500 -17.49 -5.61 -24.41
C HIS A 500 -16.13 -6.13 -23.95
N ARG A 501 -15.42 -5.33 -23.18
CA ARG A 501 -14.17 -5.74 -22.55
C ARG A 501 -14.46 -6.37 -21.18
N GLY A 502 -15.03 -7.58 -21.17
CA GLY A 502 -15.35 -8.34 -19.95
C GLY A 502 -16.84 -8.71 -19.81
N ILE A 503 -17.22 -9.28 -18.67
CA ILE A 503 -18.58 -9.73 -18.36
C ILE A 503 -19.56 -8.54 -18.16
N MET A 504 -19.06 -7.40 -17.72
CA MET A 504 -19.80 -6.17 -17.51
C MET A 504 -19.38 -5.10 -18.54
N PRO A 505 -20.28 -4.19 -18.94
CA PRO A 505 -19.96 -3.13 -19.90
C PRO A 505 -18.95 -2.18 -19.27
N VAL A 506 -17.75 -2.14 -19.84
CA VAL A 506 -16.61 -1.35 -19.35
C VAL A 506 -16.02 -0.46 -20.46
N GLY A 507 -15.17 0.49 -20.11
CA GLY A 507 -14.37 1.27 -21.04
C GLY A 507 -14.40 2.78 -20.82
N ASP A 508 -15.49 3.37 -20.32
CA ASP A 508 -15.67 4.82 -20.22
C ASP A 508 -15.15 5.41 -18.90
N GLY A 509 -14.71 4.57 -17.95
CA GLY A 509 -14.22 5.03 -16.64
C GLY A 509 -15.31 5.65 -15.78
N GLU A 510 -16.58 5.28 -15.99
CA GLU A 510 -17.70 5.69 -15.17
C GLU A 510 -17.79 4.80 -13.92
N THR A 511 -18.44 5.28 -12.88
CA THR A 511 -18.61 4.52 -11.64
C THR A 511 -20.06 4.14 -11.43
N LEU A 512 -20.31 2.85 -11.23
CA LEU A 512 -21.59 2.31 -10.77
C LEU A 512 -21.39 1.65 -9.41
N GLY A 513 -22.11 2.14 -8.40
CA GLY A 513 -22.10 1.61 -7.03
C GLY A 513 -23.45 1.02 -6.67
N ILE A 514 -23.47 -0.15 -6.05
CA ILE A 514 -24.65 -0.78 -5.47
C ILE A 514 -24.25 -1.26 -4.08
N ASN A 515 -24.89 -0.72 -3.05
CA ASN A 515 -24.62 -1.06 -1.66
C ASN A 515 -25.89 -1.53 -1.00
N PHE A 516 -25.88 -2.71 -0.45
CA PHE A 516 -26.90 -3.26 0.38
C PHE A 516 -26.38 -3.43 1.81
N GLN A 517 -27.16 -2.97 2.79
CA GLN A 517 -26.80 -3.09 4.20
C GLN A 517 -28.01 -3.56 4.98
N THR A 518 -27.81 -4.49 5.90
CA THR A 518 -28.89 -5.01 6.74
C THR A 518 -28.37 -5.53 8.07
N ASN A 519 -29.20 -5.44 9.09
CA ASN A 519 -29.03 -6.19 10.35
C ASN A 519 -30.15 -7.24 10.53
N GLY A 520 -30.73 -7.70 9.42
CA GLY A 520 -31.81 -8.67 9.42
C GLY A 520 -33.18 -8.02 9.52
N ARG A 521 -33.80 -7.97 10.72
CA ARG A 521 -35.18 -7.55 10.89
C ARG A 521 -35.38 -6.05 11.07
N TYR A 522 -34.39 -5.37 11.68
CA TYR A 522 -34.59 -4.00 12.17
C TYR A 522 -34.21 -2.93 11.17
N TYR A 523 -33.18 -3.20 10.35
CA TYR A 523 -32.66 -2.25 9.40
C TYR A 523 -32.30 -2.90 8.08
N SER A 524 -32.70 -2.25 7.00
CA SER A 524 -32.24 -2.59 5.65
C SER A 524 -32.09 -1.33 4.80
N SER A 525 -31.06 -1.24 4.01
CA SER A 525 -30.88 -0.15 3.06
C SER A 525 -30.30 -0.64 1.75
N LEU A 526 -30.73 -0.03 0.66
CA LEU A 526 -30.20 -0.20 -0.67
C LEU A 526 -29.85 1.18 -1.23
N ASN A 527 -28.60 1.35 -1.63
CA ASN A 527 -28.12 2.56 -2.26
C ASN A 527 -27.51 2.21 -3.61
N THR A 528 -28.00 2.83 -4.67
CA THR A 528 -27.45 2.70 -6.03
C THR A 528 -27.02 4.07 -6.50
N SER A 529 -25.79 4.16 -6.99
CA SER A 529 -25.21 5.41 -7.47
C SER A 529 -24.51 5.20 -8.81
N TYR A 530 -24.73 6.13 -9.72
CA TYR A 530 -24.00 6.23 -10.97
C TYR A 530 -23.30 7.60 -11.02
N SER A 531 -22.07 7.64 -11.47
CA SER A 531 -21.37 8.90 -11.69
C SER A 531 -20.39 8.84 -12.84
N THR A 532 -20.26 9.97 -13.55
CA THR A 532 -19.26 10.19 -14.59
C THR A 532 -18.61 11.55 -14.37
N ASN A 533 -17.28 11.63 -14.59
CA ASN A 533 -16.54 12.89 -14.49
C ASN A 533 -16.54 13.69 -15.80
N TRP A 534 -16.97 13.10 -16.90
CA TRP A 534 -16.98 13.71 -18.23
C TRP A 534 -18.34 13.48 -18.90
N PHE A 535 -19.37 14.16 -18.40
CA PHE A 535 -20.71 14.05 -18.96
C PHE A 535 -20.73 14.44 -20.45
N GLY A 536 -21.20 13.53 -21.29
CA GLY A 536 -21.20 13.70 -22.74
C GLY A 536 -19.82 13.62 -23.40
N ASN A 537 -18.78 13.14 -22.70
CA ASN A 537 -17.42 12.94 -23.20
C ASN A 537 -16.69 14.19 -23.78
N LYS A 538 -17.25 15.38 -23.65
CA LYS A 538 -16.72 16.62 -24.26
C LYS A 538 -16.16 17.62 -23.26
N ARG A 539 -16.65 17.62 -22.02
CA ARG A 539 -16.28 18.62 -21.01
C ARG A 539 -16.08 17.94 -19.65
N PRO A 540 -15.14 18.40 -18.82
CA PRO A 540 -14.92 17.88 -17.48
C PRO A 540 -16.05 18.34 -16.54
N ILE A 541 -17.25 17.82 -16.80
CA ILE A 541 -18.45 18.05 -16.02
C ILE A 541 -18.81 16.72 -15.34
N GLN A 542 -18.75 16.70 -14.04
CA GLN A 542 -19.24 15.57 -13.26
C GLN A 542 -20.75 15.54 -13.29
N PHE A 543 -21.32 14.38 -13.52
CA PHE A 543 -22.75 14.10 -13.40
C PHE A 543 -22.95 12.89 -12.53
N SER A 544 -23.94 12.92 -11.67
CA SER A 544 -24.26 11.78 -10.79
C SER A 544 -25.75 11.59 -10.61
N VAL A 545 -26.16 10.35 -10.48
CA VAL A 545 -27.51 9.93 -10.15
C VAL A 545 -27.42 9.01 -8.95
N GLY A 546 -28.24 9.26 -7.94
CA GLY A 546 -28.35 8.43 -6.75
C GLY A 546 -29.81 8.02 -6.51
N LEU A 547 -29.97 6.74 -6.16
CA LEU A 547 -31.26 6.21 -5.70
C LEU A 547 -31.00 5.49 -4.39
N TYR A 548 -31.80 5.75 -3.39
CA TYR A 548 -31.68 5.04 -2.14
C TYR A 548 -33.05 4.70 -1.52
N TYR A 549 -33.03 3.58 -0.85
CA TYR A 549 -34.13 3.11 -0.03
C TYR A 549 -33.57 2.66 1.32
N SER A 550 -34.24 3.03 2.40
CA SER A 550 -33.94 2.45 3.70
C SER A 550 -35.23 2.22 4.49
N LYS A 551 -35.20 1.18 5.30
CA LYS A 551 -36.26 0.86 6.28
C LYS A 551 -35.59 0.60 7.62
N GLN A 552 -36.10 1.23 8.64
CA GLN A 552 -35.79 0.87 10.02
C GLN A 552 -37.10 0.62 10.79
N SER A 553 -37.08 -0.46 11.57
CA SER A 553 -38.16 -0.78 12.50
C SER A 553 -37.72 -0.45 13.92
N ASP A 554 -38.69 -0.20 14.78
CA ASP A 554 -38.44 0.12 16.18
C ASP A 554 -37.91 -1.09 16.94
N ILE A 555 -37.00 -0.81 17.87
CA ILE A 555 -36.55 -1.77 18.87
C ILE A 555 -37.11 -1.27 20.21
N SER A 556 -38.05 -1.96 20.75
CA SER A 556 -38.68 -1.58 22.03
C SER A 556 -37.60 -1.36 23.10
N ASN A 557 -37.73 -0.25 23.86
CA ASN A 557 -36.85 0.03 25.01
C ASN A 557 -36.82 -1.12 26.05
N THR A 558 -37.83 -1.97 26.04
CA THR A 558 -37.94 -3.18 26.86
C THR A 558 -36.79 -4.16 26.55
N TYR A 559 -36.29 -4.17 25.31
CA TYR A 559 -35.13 -5.03 24.93
C TYR A 559 -33.85 -4.65 25.70
N TYR A 560 -33.56 -3.37 25.84
CA TYR A 560 -32.36 -2.91 26.60
C TYR A 560 -32.53 -2.98 28.12
N ASN A 561 -33.75 -2.89 28.61
CA ASN A 561 -34.05 -2.95 30.04
C ASN A 561 -34.34 -4.37 30.54
N SER A 562 -34.66 -5.31 29.66
CA SER A 562 -35.01 -6.69 30.07
C SER A 562 -33.85 -7.43 30.70
N GLY A 563 -32.58 -7.18 30.23
CA GLY A 563 -31.38 -7.77 30.85
C GLY A 563 -31.18 -7.35 32.30
N ASN A 564 -31.41 -6.06 32.59
CA ASN A 564 -31.31 -5.54 33.95
C ASN A 564 -32.53 -5.86 34.82
N LEU A 565 -33.72 -5.84 34.25
CA LEU A 565 -34.95 -6.17 34.96
C LEU A 565 -35.03 -7.67 35.29
N ASN A 566 -34.66 -8.54 34.35
CA ASN A 566 -34.60 -9.98 34.58
C ASN A 566 -33.55 -10.37 35.63
N ASN A 567 -32.39 -9.73 35.61
CA ASN A 567 -31.37 -9.94 36.66
C ASN A 567 -31.86 -9.43 38.02
N TYR A 568 -32.59 -8.32 38.07
CA TYR A 568 -33.18 -7.78 39.29
C TYR A 568 -34.32 -8.64 39.79
N MET A 569 -35.21 -9.14 38.91
CA MET A 569 -36.33 -10.02 39.25
C MET A 569 -35.85 -11.43 39.63
N ASN A 570 -34.84 -11.97 39.00
CA ASN A 570 -34.19 -13.22 39.40
C ASN A 570 -33.51 -13.13 40.76
N TYR A 571 -32.96 -11.99 41.11
CA TYR A 571 -32.37 -11.71 42.41
C TYR A 571 -33.46 -11.60 43.52
N LEU A 572 -34.61 -11.01 43.21
CA LEU A 572 -35.70 -10.80 44.16
C LEU A 572 -36.60 -12.00 44.37
N TYR A 573 -36.85 -12.82 43.39
CA TYR A 573 -37.87 -13.85 43.41
C TYR A 573 -37.40 -15.28 43.15
N GLY A 574 -36.14 -15.51 42.89
CA GLY A 574 -35.56 -16.86 42.68
C GLY A 574 -36.20 -17.70 41.57
N TYR A 575 -36.94 -17.08 40.67
CA TYR A 575 -37.63 -17.77 39.59
C TYR A 575 -36.78 -17.97 38.36
N ASN A 576 -36.58 -19.22 37.96
CA ASN A 576 -36.14 -19.62 36.61
C ASN A 576 -37.28 -19.24 35.65
N SER A 577 -37.17 -18.10 34.99
CA SER A 577 -38.20 -17.61 34.11
C SER A 577 -38.19 -18.38 32.78
N TYR A 578 -39.27 -19.13 32.58
CA TYR A 578 -39.66 -19.74 31.30
C TYR A 578 -39.96 -18.72 30.18
N TYR A 579 -39.66 -17.47 30.35
CA TYR A 579 -39.95 -16.37 29.41
C TYR A 579 -38.84 -16.15 28.36
N TYR A 580 -37.89 -17.04 28.23
CA TYR A 580 -36.78 -16.88 27.31
C TYR A 580 -37.12 -17.09 25.83
N ASN A 581 -38.33 -17.42 25.45
CA ASN A 581 -38.68 -17.80 24.07
C ASN A 581 -39.46 -16.76 23.25
N ASN A 582 -39.59 -15.51 23.68
CA ASN A 582 -40.31 -14.50 22.90
C ASN A 582 -39.40 -13.35 22.40
N TYR A 583 -38.30 -13.68 21.74
CA TYR A 583 -37.58 -12.70 20.90
C TYR A 583 -38.45 -12.10 19.79
N GLU A 584 -39.54 -12.77 19.41
CA GLU A 584 -40.52 -12.27 18.41
C GLU A 584 -41.44 -11.17 18.95
N SER A 585 -41.63 -11.02 20.25
CA SER A 585 -42.55 -10.02 20.81
C SER A 585 -41.98 -8.60 20.89
N TYR A 586 -40.67 -8.41 20.63
CA TYR A 586 -40.04 -7.07 20.66
C TYR A 586 -39.93 -6.39 19.28
N TYR A 587 -40.19 -7.12 18.21
CA TYR A 587 -40.24 -6.59 16.85
C TYR A 587 -41.68 -6.23 16.51
N ASP A 588 -41.94 -4.92 16.36
CA ASP A 588 -43.23 -4.42 15.90
C ASP A 588 -43.10 -4.01 14.43
N PRO A 589 -43.64 -4.80 13.47
CA PRO A 589 -43.55 -4.47 12.04
C PRO A 589 -44.32 -3.20 11.68
N ASP A 590 -45.22 -2.75 12.56
CA ASP A 590 -46.05 -1.57 12.41
C ASP A 590 -45.42 -0.30 12.98
N LYS A 591 -44.23 -0.41 13.56
CA LYS A 591 -43.39 0.72 13.99
C LYS A 591 -42.19 0.86 13.09
N TYR A 592 -42.22 1.78 12.17
CA TYR A 592 -41.11 1.96 11.24
C TYR A 592 -40.98 3.38 10.71
N ILE A 593 -39.77 3.68 10.21
CA ILE A 593 -39.49 4.74 9.26
C ILE A 593 -38.94 4.15 7.97
N LYS A 594 -39.52 4.53 6.83
CA LYS A 594 -39.02 4.20 5.48
C LYS A 594 -38.62 5.48 4.78
N LEU A 595 -37.47 5.44 4.08
CA LEU A 595 -36.97 6.53 3.27
C LEU A 595 -36.85 6.06 1.82
N TYR A 596 -37.34 6.89 0.93
CA TYR A 596 -37.18 6.75 -0.52
C TYR A 596 -36.51 8.01 -1.03
N GLY A 597 -35.38 7.88 -1.71
CA GLY A 597 -34.68 9.06 -2.18
C GLY A 597 -34.15 8.91 -3.60
N ALA A 598 -34.17 10.05 -4.30
CA ALA A 598 -33.51 10.20 -5.59
C ALA A 598 -32.76 11.50 -5.62
N SER A 599 -31.57 11.50 -6.24
CA SER A 599 -30.74 12.69 -6.38
C SER A 599 -30.09 12.77 -7.76
N LEU A 600 -29.97 14.01 -8.25
CA LEU A 600 -29.25 14.36 -9.46
C LEU A 600 -28.20 15.38 -9.09
N GLY A 601 -26.95 15.06 -9.38
CA GLY A 601 -25.80 15.91 -9.09
C GLY A 601 -25.10 16.37 -10.38
N TRP A 602 -24.62 17.59 -10.35
CA TRP A 602 -23.80 18.21 -11.38
C TRP A 602 -22.60 18.86 -10.72
N GLY A 603 -21.39 18.73 -11.30
CA GLY A 603 -20.17 19.31 -10.78
C GLY A 603 -19.27 19.84 -11.90
N LYS A 604 -18.57 20.94 -11.65
CA LYS A 604 -17.65 21.54 -12.59
C LYS A 604 -16.39 22.01 -11.85
N ARG A 605 -15.22 21.60 -12.34
CA ARG A 605 -13.93 22.14 -11.89
C ARG A 605 -13.81 23.58 -12.44
N LEU A 606 -13.51 24.51 -11.57
CA LEU A 606 -13.29 25.93 -11.94
C LEU A 606 -11.84 26.11 -12.40
N ARG A 607 -11.60 27.20 -13.15
CA ARG A 607 -10.26 27.60 -13.55
C ARG A 607 -9.75 28.80 -12.75
N TRP A 608 -10.65 29.53 -12.15
CA TRP A 608 -10.40 30.70 -11.33
C TRP A 608 -11.10 30.53 -9.98
N PRO A 609 -10.47 30.89 -8.85
CA PRO A 609 -9.13 31.47 -8.66
C PRO A 609 -7.98 30.50 -8.91
N ASP A 610 -8.16 29.21 -8.75
CA ASP A 610 -7.28 28.13 -9.15
C ASP A 610 -8.10 26.90 -9.57
N ASP A 611 -7.48 25.92 -10.15
CA ASP A 611 -8.16 24.75 -10.69
C ASP A 611 -8.32 23.60 -9.67
N TYR A 612 -8.05 23.86 -8.40
CA TYR A 612 -8.42 22.98 -7.29
C TYR A 612 -9.85 23.18 -6.84
N PHE A 613 -10.52 24.25 -7.29
CA PHE A 613 -11.91 24.52 -6.98
C PHE A 613 -12.88 23.70 -7.81
N MET A 614 -13.89 23.14 -7.14
CA MET A 614 -15.01 22.45 -7.75
C MET A 614 -16.33 23.03 -7.25
N LEU A 615 -17.16 23.51 -8.17
CA LEU A 615 -18.54 23.90 -7.90
C LEU A 615 -19.46 22.75 -8.23
N SER A 616 -20.33 22.37 -7.32
CA SER A 616 -21.34 21.34 -7.53
C SER A 616 -22.73 21.81 -7.12
N ALA A 617 -23.72 21.30 -7.83
CA ALA A 617 -25.13 21.50 -7.56
C ALA A 617 -25.81 20.12 -7.52
N GLN A 618 -26.66 19.89 -6.54
CA GLN A 618 -27.43 18.65 -6.42
C GLN A 618 -28.90 18.99 -6.15
N VAL A 619 -29.78 18.33 -6.84
CA VAL A 619 -31.21 18.32 -6.54
C VAL A 619 -31.53 16.96 -5.94
N ALA A 620 -32.13 16.94 -4.78
CA ALA A 620 -32.49 15.70 -4.10
C ALA A 620 -33.97 15.75 -3.66
N PHE A 621 -34.60 14.60 -3.81
CA PHE A 621 -35.96 14.36 -3.28
C PHE A 621 -35.90 13.17 -2.34
N THR A 622 -36.42 13.34 -1.13
CA THR A 622 -36.54 12.28 -0.13
C THR A 622 -37.94 12.26 0.43
N ARG A 623 -38.57 11.08 0.41
CA ARG A 623 -39.86 10.85 1.08
C ARG A 623 -39.61 10.00 2.31
N TYR A 624 -40.02 10.50 3.45
CA TYR A 624 -40.10 9.83 4.73
C TYR A 624 -41.50 9.28 4.92
N SER A 625 -41.63 8.01 5.27
CA SER A 625 -42.89 7.37 5.62
C SER A 625 -42.78 6.78 7.01
N LEU A 626 -43.54 7.32 7.95
CA LEU A 626 -43.48 6.98 9.36
C LEU A 626 -44.78 6.27 9.75
N LYS A 627 -44.66 5.21 10.55
CA LYS A 627 -45.79 4.54 11.18
C LYS A 627 -45.42 4.26 12.65
N ASN A 628 -46.13 4.89 13.55
CA ASN A 628 -45.95 4.79 15.01
C ASN A 628 -44.51 5.01 15.46
N TRP A 629 -43.78 5.91 14.75
CA TRP A 629 -42.34 6.18 14.99
C TRP A 629 -42.19 7.19 16.11
N GLN A 630 -41.74 6.74 17.28
CA GLN A 630 -41.73 7.55 18.51
C GLN A 630 -40.48 8.44 18.68
N TYR A 631 -39.47 8.26 17.82
CA TYR A 631 -38.21 8.97 17.96
C TYR A 631 -38.20 10.40 17.39
N PHE A 632 -39.23 10.76 16.60
CA PHE A 632 -39.46 12.17 16.28
C PHE A 632 -40.54 12.72 17.21
N ALA A 633 -40.16 13.63 18.07
CA ALA A 633 -41.08 14.27 19.02
C ALA A 633 -42.24 15.01 18.32
N ILE A 634 -42.05 15.34 17.03
CA ILE A 634 -42.93 16.25 16.29
C ILE A 634 -43.89 15.49 15.35
N MET A 635 -43.51 14.31 14.84
CA MET A 635 -44.35 13.54 13.93
C MET A 635 -44.08 12.03 14.08
N SER A 636 -45.07 11.26 14.49
CA SER A 636 -44.94 9.81 14.65
C SER A 636 -45.58 9.00 13.51
N ASN A 637 -46.56 9.58 12.80
CA ASN A 637 -47.29 8.94 11.71
C ASN A 637 -47.38 9.85 10.49
N GLY A 638 -47.38 9.25 9.31
CA GLY A 638 -47.64 9.94 8.05
C GLY A 638 -46.40 10.04 7.14
N ASN A 639 -46.48 10.92 6.17
CA ASN A 639 -45.46 11.09 5.16
C ASN A 639 -44.92 12.53 5.13
N ALA A 640 -43.60 12.68 5.09
CA ALA A 640 -42.93 13.95 4.88
C ALA A 640 -42.10 13.91 3.59
N ASN A 641 -42.15 14.98 2.82
CA ASN A 641 -41.40 15.10 1.58
C ASN A 641 -40.34 16.20 1.71
N ASN A 642 -39.12 15.90 1.33
CA ASN A 642 -38.01 16.83 1.31
C ASN A 642 -37.52 16.97 -0.12
N LEU A 643 -37.79 18.11 -0.74
CA LEU A 643 -37.18 18.50 -2.02
C LEU A 643 -36.17 19.60 -1.73
N ASN A 644 -34.92 19.35 -2.02
CA ASN A 644 -33.88 20.34 -1.77
C ASN A 644 -32.91 20.49 -2.93
N VAL A 645 -32.29 21.66 -2.97
CA VAL A 645 -31.18 22.00 -3.86
C VAL A 645 -29.97 22.31 -2.99
N THR A 646 -28.89 21.59 -3.21
CA THR A 646 -27.61 21.80 -2.53
C THR A 646 -26.61 22.40 -3.49
N LEU A 647 -26.05 23.54 -3.15
CA LEU A 647 -24.90 24.13 -3.85
C LEU A 647 -23.68 23.97 -2.96
N SER A 648 -22.57 23.47 -3.53
CA SER A 648 -21.34 23.25 -2.79
C SER A 648 -20.13 23.75 -3.57
N LEU A 649 -19.28 24.48 -2.91
CA LEU A 649 -17.97 24.90 -3.38
C LEU A 649 -16.91 24.17 -2.57
N THR A 650 -16.12 23.33 -3.21
CA THR A 650 -15.05 22.56 -2.59
C THR A 650 -13.70 22.92 -3.18
N ARG A 651 -12.66 22.88 -2.38
CA ARG A 651 -11.27 23.02 -2.83
C ARG A 651 -10.42 21.97 -2.13
N SER A 652 -9.61 21.25 -2.87
CA SER A 652 -8.66 20.29 -2.30
C SER A 652 -7.30 20.43 -2.99
N SER A 653 -6.32 20.93 -2.25
CA SER A 653 -4.92 21.05 -2.68
C SER A 653 -3.97 20.19 -1.83
N SER A 654 -4.49 19.19 -1.14
CA SER A 654 -3.68 18.26 -0.33
C SER A 654 -2.72 17.45 -1.21
N ASP A 655 -1.49 17.24 -0.73
CA ASP A 655 -0.42 16.54 -1.43
C ASP A 655 -0.57 15.01 -1.39
N SER A 656 -1.40 14.49 -0.51
CA SER A 656 -1.63 13.05 -0.35
C SER A 656 -3.03 12.76 0.21
N PRO A 657 -3.74 11.76 -0.30
CA PRO A 657 -5.06 11.41 0.22
C PRO A 657 -5.02 10.69 1.58
N LEU A 658 -3.94 9.94 1.89
CA LEU A 658 -3.86 9.12 3.10
C LEU A 658 -3.17 9.81 4.27
N PHE A 659 -2.11 10.55 3.99
CA PHE A 659 -1.36 11.31 4.96
C PHE A 659 -0.94 12.65 4.36
N PRO A 660 -1.86 13.64 4.33
CA PRO A 660 -1.53 14.99 3.84
C PRO A 660 -0.46 15.64 4.72
N ARG A 661 0.54 16.21 4.07
CA ARG A 661 1.64 16.94 4.73
C ARG A 661 1.54 18.43 4.52
N ARG A 662 0.98 18.84 3.37
CA ARG A 662 0.82 20.22 2.96
C ARG A 662 -0.49 20.38 2.19
N GLY A 663 -0.94 21.61 2.13
CA GLY A 663 -2.14 21.97 1.40
C GLY A 663 -3.34 22.23 2.29
N SER A 664 -4.46 22.48 1.67
CA SER A 664 -5.70 22.78 2.35
C SER A 664 -6.89 22.14 1.64
N GLU A 665 -7.90 21.86 2.41
CA GLU A 665 -9.18 21.38 1.91
C GLU A 665 -10.27 22.21 2.56
N PHE A 666 -11.21 22.69 1.79
CA PHE A 666 -12.40 23.30 2.34
C PHE A 666 -13.64 22.94 1.53
N SER A 667 -14.78 22.98 2.19
CA SER A 667 -16.09 22.81 1.58
C SER A 667 -17.05 23.80 2.21
N ALA A 668 -17.68 24.61 1.39
CA ALA A 668 -18.79 25.45 1.78
C ALA A 668 -20.04 24.98 1.03
N SER A 669 -21.11 24.70 1.73
CA SER A 669 -22.34 24.24 1.11
C SER A 669 -23.58 24.96 1.69
N VAL A 670 -24.52 25.22 0.81
CA VAL A 670 -25.86 25.68 1.16
C VAL A 670 -26.88 24.73 0.57
N GLN A 671 -27.78 24.26 1.42
CA GLN A 671 -28.90 23.38 1.06
C GLN A 671 -30.19 24.11 1.33
N LEU A 672 -30.99 24.26 0.32
CA LEU A 672 -32.21 25.06 0.33
C LEU A 672 -33.41 24.20 -0.08
N THR A 673 -34.48 24.28 0.63
CA THR A 673 -35.79 23.79 0.18
C THR A 673 -36.60 24.95 -0.35
N PRO A 674 -37.64 24.71 -1.17
CA PRO A 674 -38.64 25.73 -1.45
C PRO A 674 -39.33 26.21 -0.16
N PRO A 675 -39.66 27.50 -0.03
CA PRO A 675 -40.38 28.04 1.12
C PRO A 675 -41.87 27.75 1.00
N TRP A 676 -42.24 26.48 1.22
CA TRP A 676 -43.59 25.98 1.05
C TRP A 676 -44.63 26.75 1.87
N SER A 677 -44.26 27.17 3.09
CA SER A 677 -45.11 27.93 3.97
C SER A 677 -45.44 29.34 3.47
N ALA A 678 -44.65 29.86 2.55
CA ALA A 678 -44.94 31.16 1.94
C ALA A 678 -45.95 31.04 0.76
N TRP A 679 -46.15 29.82 0.24
CA TRP A 679 -46.91 29.60 -0.99
C TRP A 679 -48.22 28.89 -0.77
N ASP A 680 -48.41 28.16 0.35
CA ASP A 680 -49.60 27.31 0.58
C ASP A 680 -50.71 28.00 1.39
N GLY A 681 -50.49 29.24 1.87
CA GLY A 681 -51.47 30.08 2.55
C GLY A 681 -51.99 29.54 3.89
N LYS A 682 -51.28 28.58 4.52
CA LYS A 682 -51.67 27.96 5.79
C LYS A 682 -51.22 28.77 6.99
N ASP A 683 -52.07 28.77 8.03
CA ASP A 683 -51.71 29.36 9.32
C ASP A 683 -50.89 28.37 10.18
N TYR A 684 -49.55 28.42 10.02
CA TYR A 684 -48.61 27.58 10.76
C TYR A 684 -48.50 27.93 12.25
N GLU A 685 -49.02 29.10 12.67
CA GLU A 685 -49.01 29.49 14.07
C GLU A 685 -50.03 28.71 14.89
N HIS A 686 -51.19 28.40 14.27
CA HIS A 686 -52.25 27.66 14.90
C HIS A 686 -52.24 26.17 14.56
N LEU A 687 -51.39 25.69 13.67
CA LEU A 687 -51.35 24.32 13.22
C LEU A 687 -50.44 23.46 14.10
N ALA A 688 -50.98 22.43 14.76
CA ALA A 688 -50.26 21.49 15.63
C ALA A 688 -49.41 22.20 16.72
N ARG A 689 -50.07 22.96 17.58
CA ARG A 689 -49.41 23.55 18.76
C ARG A 689 -49.15 22.49 19.81
N GLU A 690 -48.12 22.70 20.61
CA GLU A 690 -47.75 21.80 21.70
C GLU A 690 -48.85 21.73 22.75
N GLU A 691 -49.60 22.83 22.92
CA GLU A 691 -50.80 22.94 23.79
C GLU A 691 -51.90 22.00 23.34
N ASP A 692 -52.03 21.74 22.03
CA ASP A 692 -53.07 20.90 21.45
C ASP A 692 -52.68 19.41 21.35
N ARG A 693 -51.60 19.01 21.96
CA ARG A 693 -51.02 17.65 21.87
C ARG A 693 -51.99 16.52 22.25
N MET A 694 -53.00 16.82 23.07
CA MET A 694 -54.03 15.87 23.50
C MET A 694 -55.26 15.90 22.59
N SER A 695 -55.31 16.78 21.60
CA SER A 695 -56.43 16.85 20.64
C SER A 695 -56.42 15.61 19.73
N PRO A 696 -57.63 15.05 19.44
CA PRO A 696 -57.77 13.95 18.50
C PRO A 696 -57.17 14.27 17.09
N ASP A 697 -57.23 15.52 16.67
CA ASP A 697 -56.82 15.98 15.36
C ASP A 697 -55.30 16.34 15.30
N TYR A 698 -54.60 16.28 16.43
CA TYR A 698 -53.20 16.69 16.51
C TYR A 698 -52.26 15.94 15.54
N ALA A 699 -52.46 14.63 15.42
CA ALA A 699 -51.65 13.81 14.47
C ALA A 699 -51.93 14.21 13.01
N GLN A 700 -53.16 14.55 12.66
CA GLN A 700 -53.49 15.00 11.32
C GLN A 700 -52.91 16.40 11.04
N GLN A 701 -53.00 17.30 12.02
CA GLN A 701 -52.37 18.62 11.93
C GLN A 701 -50.85 18.56 11.81
N GLN A 702 -50.19 17.64 12.52
CA GLN A 702 -48.74 17.39 12.35
C GLN A 702 -48.41 16.87 10.96
N GLN A 703 -49.18 15.92 10.43
CA GLN A 703 -49.03 15.42 9.08
C GLN A 703 -49.20 16.55 8.04
N GLU A 704 -50.11 17.42 8.24
CA GLU A 704 -50.36 18.56 7.36
C GLU A 704 -49.24 19.59 7.45
N LYS A 705 -48.77 19.90 8.67
CA LYS A 705 -47.67 20.84 8.96
C LYS A 705 -46.35 20.40 8.31
N TYR A 706 -46.01 19.08 8.38
CA TYR A 706 -44.75 18.53 7.94
C TYR A 706 -44.80 17.73 6.63
N ARG A 707 -45.94 17.83 5.90
CA ARG A 707 -46.08 17.18 4.58
C ARG A 707 -44.98 17.57 3.61
N TRP A 708 -44.58 18.80 3.61
CA TRP A 708 -43.43 19.34 2.88
C TRP A 708 -42.50 19.99 3.87
N ILE A 709 -41.30 19.44 3.94
CA ILE A 709 -40.22 19.94 4.80
C ILE A 709 -39.66 21.22 4.20
N GLU A 710 -39.37 22.19 5.05
CA GLU A 710 -38.69 23.42 4.61
C GLU A 710 -37.60 23.83 5.58
N TYR A 711 -36.45 24.23 5.03
CA TYR A 711 -35.32 24.74 5.76
C TYR A 711 -34.27 25.36 4.82
N HIS A 712 -33.33 26.07 5.39
CA HIS A 712 -32.07 26.40 4.77
C HIS A 712 -30.93 25.95 5.70
N LYS A 713 -29.97 25.18 5.12
CA LYS A 713 -28.86 24.61 5.86
C LYS A 713 -27.54 25.11 5.29
N TRP A 714 -26.71 25.67 6.13
CA TRP A 714 -25.40 26.22 5.76
C TRP A 714 -24.33 25.44 6.46
N LYS A 715 -23.32 24.99 5.74
CA LYS A 715 -22.19 24.29 6.30
C LYS A 715 -20.90 24.82 5.73
N PHE A 716 -19.92 24.95 6.62
CA PHE A 716 -18.54 25.22 6.26
C PHE A 716 -17.65 24.20 6.95
N LYS A 717 -16.73 23.63 6.20
CA LYS A 717 -15.70 22.71 6.69
C LYS A 717 -14.38 23.06 6.05
N GLY A 718 -13.38 23.37 6.88
CA GLY A 718 -12.04 23.69 6.43
C GLY A 718 -11.01 22.88 7.20
N ARG A 719 -9.96 22.41 6.54
CA ARG A 719 -8.78 21.83 7.17
C ARG A 719 -7.52 22.19 6.40
N THR A 720 -6.45 22.42 7.16
CA THR A 720 -5.14 22.77 6.61
C THR A 720 -4.08 21.83 7.17
N PHE A 721 -3.07 21.56 6.36
CA PHE A 721 -1.97 20.69 6.72
C PHE A 721 -0.65 21.43 6.54
N THR A 722 0.15 21.46 7.60
CA THR A 722 1.46 22.13 7.61
C THR A 722 2.51 21.16 8.13
N ALA A 723 3.49 20.82 7.30
CA ALA A 723 4.64 20.04 7.70
C ALA A 723 5.55 20.90 8.60
N LEU A 724 5.68 20.52 9.86
CA LEU A 724 6.54 21.20 10.83
C LEU A 724 8.01 20.75 10.72
N THR A 725 8.26 19.59 10.13
CA THR A 725 9.61 19.06 9.92
C THR A 725 9.81 18.62 8.48
N LYS A 726 11.05 18.65 8.00
CA LYS A 726 11.39 18.28 6.61
C LYS A 726 11.40 16.75 6.40
N GLY A 727 11.10 16.31 5.19
CA GLY A 727 11.22 14.92 4.73
C GLY A 727 9.90 14.14 4.71
N ASN A 728 9.91 12.92 4.14
CA ASN A 728 8.69 12.11 3.94
C ASN A 728 8.01 11.69 5.25
N LYS A 729 8.77 11.43 6.31
CA LYS A 729 8.26 11.18 7.66
C LYS A 729 8.38 12.46 8.48
N CYS A 730 7.47 13.38 8.25
CA CYS A 730 7.45 14.67 8.92
C CYS A 730 6.34 14.73 9.99
N LEU A 731 6.56 15.57 11.00
CA LEU A 731 5.53 15.98 11.93
C LEU A 731 4.62 16.97 11.20
N VAL A 732 3.32 16.72 11.19
CA VAL A 732 2.33 17.55 10.51
C VAL A 732 1.38 18.15 11.54
N LEU A 733 1.16 19.44 11.46
CA LEU A 733 0.06 20.12 12.13
C LEU A 733 -1.15 20.16 11.19
N MET A 734 -2.26 19.61 11.65
CA MET A 734 -3.56 19.73 11.00
C MET A 734 -4.44 20.65 11.86
N ALA A 735 -5.02 21.65 11.24
CA ALA A 735 -6.05 22.49 11.85
C ALA A 735 -7.37 22.31 11.08
N ARG A 736 -8.48 22.17 11.81
CA ARG A 736 -9.82 21.99 11.26
C ARG A 736 -10.80 22.97 11.89
N VAL A 737 -11.70 23.46 11.07
CA VAL A 737 -12.86 24.26 11.46
C VAL A 737 -14.09 23.69 10.78
N GLU A 738 -15.14 23.44 11.52
CA GLU A 738 -16.44 23.03 11.00
C GLU A 738 -17.54 23.89 11.63
N LEU A 739 -18.45 24.37 10.82
CA LEU A 739 -19.60 25.16 11.22
C LEU A 739 -20.84 24.67 10.51
N GLY A 740 -21.97 24.60 11.19
CA GLY A 740 -23.25 24.25 10.59
C GLY A 740 -24.39 25.03 11.21
N LEU A 741 -25.27 25.52 10.36
CA LEU A 741 -26.47 26.26 10.75
C LEU A 741 -27.67 25.72 9.98
N LEU A 742 -28.74 25.40 10.68
CA LEU A 742 -30.02 24.98 10.12
C LEU A 742 -31.09 26.00 10.51
N GLY A 743 -31.55 26.76 9.53
CA GLY A 743 -32.58 27.76 9.73
C GLY A 743 -33.92 27.35 9.12
N SER A 744 -34.97 28.05 9.47
CA SER A 744 -36.32 27.89 8.93
C SER A 744 -36.82 29.21 8.32
N TYR A 745 -37.59 29.14 7.23
CA TYR A 745 -38.22 30.32 6.62
C TYR A 745 -39.39 30.81 7.46
N ASN A 746 -40.12 29.89 8.12
CA ASN A 746 -41.22 30.19 9.01
C ASN A 746 -40.87 29.78 10.47
N LYS A 747 -40.96 30.72 11.39
CA LYS A 747 -40.64 30.52 12.83
C LYS A 747 -41.49 29.45 13.51
N PHE A 748 -42.66 29.16 13.01
CA PHE A 748 -43.59 28.17 13.53
C PHE A 748 -43.45 26.78 12.88
N LYS A 749 -42.61 26.67 11.83
CA LYS A 749 -42.40 25.43 11.08
C LYS A 749 -40.91 25.08 11.05
N LYS A 750 -40.32 24.86 12.21
CA LYS A 750 -38.93 24.38 12.29
C LYS A 750 -38.88 22.93 11.80
N SER A 751 -37.91 22.61 10.94
CA SER A 751 -37.73 21.23 10.44
C SER A 751 -37.27 20.31 11.59
N PRO A 752 -37.90 19.17 11.81
CA PRO A 752 -37.40 18.14 12.71
C PRO A 752 -36.33 17.24 12.04
N PHE A 753 -36.15 17.40 10.73
CA PHE A 753 -35.23 16.66 9.93
C PHE A 753 -33.98 17.51 9.62
N GLU A 754 -32.87 16.85 9.25
CA GLU A 754 -31.61 17.50 8.89
C GLU A 754 -30.91 18.23 10.04
N THR A 755 -31.28 17.99 11.26
CA THR A 755 -30.68 18.54 12.48
C THR A 755 -29.30 17.95 12.74
N PHE A 756 -28.55 18.53 13.66
CA PHE A 756 -27.21 18.09 14.01
C PHE A 756 -27.23 17.27 15.30
N TYR A 757 -26.60 16.10 15.26
CA TYR A 757 -26.40 15.22 16.41
C TYR A 757 -24.93 15.22 16.78
N VAL A 758 -24.55 16.02 17.78
CA VAL A 758 -23.15 16.37 18.08
C VAL A 758 -22.66 15.64 19.32
N GLY A 759 -21.47 15.05 19.22
CA GLY A 759 -20.76 14.32 20.28
C GLY A 759 -20.36 12.92 19.86
N GLY A 760 -19.36 12.34 20.53
CA GLY A 760 -18.92 10.97 20.32
C GLY A 760 -18.00 10.76 19.14
N ASP A 761 -18.11 9.59 18.55
CA ASP A 761 -17.26 9.12 17.44
C ASP A 761 -17.70 9.58 16.05
N GLY A 762 -18.83 10.24 15.93
CA GLY A 762 -19.34 10.72 14.65
C GLY A 762 -19.85 9.63 13.71
N MET A 763 -19.92 8.38 14.15
CA MET A 763 -20.40 7.28 13.31
C MET A 763 -21.94 7.27 13.24
N SER A 764 -22.48 7.30 12.04
CA SER A 764 -23.92 7.12 11.79
C SER A 764 -24.30 5.67 12.07
N GLY A 765 -25.07 5.42 13.07
CA GLY A 765 -25.51 4.08 13.51
C GLY A 765 -25.76 4.04 15.00
N TYR A 766 -25.32 5.07 15.70
CA TYR A 766 -25.60 5.29 17.11
C TYR A 766 -26.71 6.33 17.35
N SER A 767 -27.21 6.96 16.30
CA SER A 767 -28.32 7.90 16.40
C SER A 767 -29.65 7.13 16.30
N TYR A 768 -30.54 7.38 17.24
CA TYR A 768 -31.93 6.90 17.17
C TYR A 768 -32.79 7.73 16.22
N GLY A 769 -32.29 8.90 15.80
CA GLY A 769 -32.92 9.81 14.89
C GLY A 769 -32.52 9.55 13.44
N TYR A 770 -33.46 9.31 12.55
CA TYR A 770 -33.27 9.31 11.13
C TYR A 770 -33.35 10.73 10.58
N ALA A 771 -32.58 10.99 9.53
CA ALA A 771 -32.46 12.32 8.96
C ALA A 771 -31.76 13.36 9.86
N GLU A 772 -30.76 12.88 10.60
CA GLU A 772 -29.83 13.69 11.38
C GLU A 772 -28.45 13.62 10.79
N GLU A 773 -27.68 14.68 10.91
CA GLU A 773 -26.27 14.70 10.57
C GLU A 773 -25.44 14.50 11.85
N THR A 774 -24.75 13.38 11.93
CA THR A 774 -23.90 13.04 13.08
C THR A 774 -22.58 13.76 12.98
N ILE A 775 -22.20 14.52 14.01
CA ILE A 775 -20.94 15.26 14.10
C ILE A 775 -20.14 14.73 15.30
N GLY A 776 -18.98 14.19 15.04
CA GLY A 776 -18.10 13.68 16.10
C GLY A 776 -17.50 14.82 16.92
N LEU A 777 -17.44 14.65 18.24
CA LEU A 777 -16.64 15.46 19.16
C LEU A 777 -16.04 14.52 20.21
N ARG A 778 -14.75 14.26 20.08
CA ARG A 778 -14.05 13.27 20.91
C ARG A 778 -13.96 13.69 22.38
N GLY A 779 -13.98 12.73 23.28
CA GLY A 779 -13.99 12.98 24.73
C GLY A 779 -15.39 13.14 25.32
N TYR A 780 -16.42 12.97 24.51
CA TYR A 780 -17.81 13.06 24.92
C TYR A 780 -18.60 11.85 24.39
N GLU A 781 -19.69 11.50 25.09
CA GLU A 781 -20.60 10.43 24.62
C GLU A 781 -21.36 10.86 23.38
N ASN A 782 -21.82 9.90 22.59
CA ASN A 782 -22.59 10.14 21.37
C ASN A 782 -23.82 11.01 21.68
N GLY A 783 -23.98 12.12 20.95
CA GLY A 783 -25.09 13.06 21.07
C GLY A 783 -25.15 13.88 22.34
N SER A 784 -24.23 13.70 23.28
CA SER A 784 -24.29 14.38 24.58
C SER A 784 -24.19 15.91 24.49
N ILE A 785 -23.56 16.45 23.46
CA ILE A 785 -23.49 17.89 23.22
C ILE A 785 -24.86 18.43 22.76
N SER A 786 -25.51 17.76 21.80
CA SER A 786 -26.88 18.12 21.40
C SER A 786 -27.88 17.97 22.53
N ASN A 787 -27.77 16.93 23.35
CA ASN A 787 -28.60 16.77 24.56
C ASN A 787 -28.38 17.91 25.57
N THR A 788 -27.14 18.39 25.67
CA THR A 788 -26.83 19.56 26.53
C THR A 788 -27.53 20.81 26.00
N ALA A 789 -27.44 21.06 24.69
CA ALA A 789 -28.11 22.18 24.05
C ALA A 789 -29.64 22.16 24.25
N ALA A 790 -30.25 20.98 24.16
CA ALA A 790 -31.69 20.79 24.42
C ALA A 790 -32.07 21.02 25.88
N TYR A 791 -31.24 20.53 26.82
CA TYR A 791 -31.44 20.73 28.26
C TYR A 791 -31.34 22.22 28.65
N GLU A 792 -30.33 22.92 28.16
CA GLU A 792 -30.09 24.35 28.37
C GLU A 792 -31.18 25.22 27.74
N ALA A 793 -31.83 24.74 26.67
CA ALA A 793 -32.96 25.40 26.03
C ALA A 793 -34.32 25.14 26.74
N GLY A 794 -34.33 24.24 27.74
CA GLY A 794 -35.57 23.82 28.43
C GLY A 794 -36.50 22.99 27.55
N THR A 795 -35.98 22.39 26.46
CA THR A 795 -36.72 21.54 25.54
C THR A 795 -36.53 20.06 25.89
N SER A 796 -37.38 19.17 25.38
CA SER A 796 -37.26 17.76 25.63
C SER A 796 -35.97 17.22 24.98
N ALA A 797 -35.33 16.21 25.58
CA ALA A 797 -34.06 15.61 25.12
C ALA A 797 -34.09 14.97 23.68
N TYR A 798 -35.22 15.07 23.01
CA TYR A 798 -35.42 14.59 21.63
C TYR A 798 -35.21 15.68 20.57
N TYR A 799 -34.91 16.92 20.96
CA TYR A 799 -34.60 17.98 20.01
C TYR A 799 -33.07 18.04 19.78
N ASN A 800 -32.69 17.78 18.55
CA ASN A 800 -31.29 17.94 18.12
C ASN A 800 -30.92 19.40 17.92
N ALA A 801 -29.65 19.63 17.69
CA ALA A 801 -29.14 20.98 17.50
C ALA A 801 -29.47 21.53 16.10
N TYR A 802 -29.68 22.86 16.06
CA TYR A 802 -29.87 23.65 14.82
C TYR A 802 -28.62 24.42 14.43
N ALA A 803 -27.64 24.50 15.31
CA ALA A 803 -26.31 25.04 15.03
C ALA A 803 -25.24 24.21 15.71
N TYR A 804 -24.06 24.13 15.10
CA TYR A 804 -22.90 23.57 15.74
C TYR A 804 -21.62 24.25 15.25
N ASP A 805 -20.59 24.16 16.05
CA ASP A 805 -19.22 24.40 15.67
C ASP A 805 -18.29 23.29 16.15
N ARG A 806 -17.11 23.20 15.49
CA ARG A 806 -16.04 22.29 15.88
C ARG A 806 -14.71 22.83 15.41
N PHE A 807 -13.75 22.86 16.32
CA PHE A 807 -12.37 23.25 16.07
C PHE A 807 -11.46 22.12 16.52
N THR A 808 -10.49 21.76 15.69
CA THR A 808 -9.56 20.69 16.00
C THR A 808 -8.13 21.10 15.61
N LEU A 809 -7.19 20.87 16.50
CA LEU A 809 -5.76 20.93 16.22
C LEU A 809 -5.16 19.55 16.45
N GLU A 810 -4.51 18.98 15.45
CA GLU A 810 -3.87 17.65 15.55
C GLU A 810 -2.40 17.72 15.14
N LEU A 811 -1.54 17.15 15.97
CA LEU A 811 -0.16 16.83 15.63
C LEU A 811 -0.09 15.38 15.17
N ARG A 812 0.27 15.15 13.91
CA ARG A 812 0.30 13.83 13.26
C ARG A 812 1.74 13.43 12.96
N TYR A 813 2.11 12.19 13.27
CA TYR A 813 3.41 11.64 12.94
C TYR A 813 3.30 10.26 12.29
N PRO A 814 3.85 10.05 11.08
CA PRO A 814 3.74 8.79 10.38
C PRO A 814 4.82 7.80 10.85
N PHE A 815 4.39 6.65 11.31
CA PHE A 815 5.28 5.52 11.63
C PHE A 815 5.63 4.74 10.37
N MET A 816 4.62 4.51 9.51
CA MET A 816 4.76 3.80 8.25
C MET A 816 3.97 4.52 7.16
N LEU A 817 4.56 4.68 5.97
CA LEU A 817 3.93 5.22 4.76
C LEU A 817 4.13 4.20 3.63
N GLY A 818 3.11 3.99 2.82
CA GLY A 818 3.10 3.04 1.71
C GLY A 818 1.72 2.39 1.56
N ASN A 819 1.67 1.17 1.03
CA ASN A 819 0.42 0.42 0.87
C ASN A 819 -0.32 0.27 2.21
N THR A 820 0.39 0.06 3.30
CA THR A 820 -0.12 0.19 4.66
C THR A 820 0.42 1.49 5.24
N THR A 821 -0.47 2.42 5.59
CA THR A 821 -0.09 3.68 6.23
C THR A 821 -0.51 3.66 7.70
N ILE A 822 0.45 3.91 8.60
CA ILE A 822 0.21 3.95 10.05
C ILE A 822 0.76 5.27 10.58
N TYR A 823 -0.08 6.03 11.28
CA TYR A 823 0.35 7.25 11.96
C TYR A 823 -0.31 7.42 13.32
N GLY A 824 0.41 8.05 14.22
CA GLY A 824 -0.08 8.48 15.52
C GLY A 824 -0.45 9.95 15.48
N LEU A 825 -1.38 10.33 16.34
CA LEU A 825 -1.80 11.72 16.50
C LEU A 825 -2.04 12.07 17.96
N ALA A 826 -1.85 13.34 18.25
CA ALA A 826 -2.28 13.98 19.49
C ALA A 826 -3.14 15.18 19.10
N PHE A 827 -4.23 15.43 19.82
CA PHE A 827 -5.16 16.46 19.44
C PHE A 827 -5.72 17.27 20.61
N LEU A 828 -6.09 18.48 20.27
CA LEU A 828 -6.97 19.34 21.04
C LEU A 828 -8.23 19.58 20.22
N GLU A 829 -9.38 19.43 20.82
CA GLU A 829 -10.66 19.61 20.15
C GLU A 829 -11.61 20.42 21.01
N GLY A 830 -12.40 21.28 20.39
CA GLY A 830 -13.42 22.05 21.03
C GLY A 830 -14.60 22.25 20.09
N GLY A 831 -15.80 22.20 20.60
CA GLY A 831 -16.99 22.42 19.82
C GLY A 831 -18.22 22.52 20.70
N ASN A 832 -19.33 22.97 20.15
CA ASN A 832 -20.59 23.06 20.84
C ASN A 832 -21.78 22.89 19.88
N ALA A 833 -22.95 22.85 20.43
CA ALA A 833 -24.19 22.78 19.69
C ALA A 833 -25.25 23.67 20.35
N TRP A 834 -26.19 24.17 19.54
CA TRP A 834 -27.27 25.06 20.01
C TRP A 834 -28.61 24.63 19.44
N ALA A 835 -29.60 24.59 20.31
CA ALA A 835 -31.00 24.30 19.93
C ALA A 835 -31.67 25.47 19.18
N ASP A 836 -31.08 26.65 19.19
CA ASP A 836 -31.53 27.82 18.44
C ASP A 836 -30.34 28.56 17.81
N THR A 837 -30.40 28.81 16.51
CA THR A 837 -29.40 29.52 15.76
C THR A 837 -29.14 30.96 16.25
N LYS A 838 -30.15 31.59 16.90
CA LYS A 838 -29.99 32.94 17.49
C LYS A 838 -29.06 32.95 18.68
N LYS A 839 -28.87 31.80 19.36
CA LYS A 839 -27.98 31.65 20.51
C LYS A 839 -26.58 31.19 20.13
N PHE A 840 -26.27 31.07 18.84
CA PHE A 840 -24.98 30.61 18.36
C PHE A 840 -23.86 31.56 18.82
N ASN A 841 -22.89 30.99 19.57
CA ASN A 841 -21.69 31.68 20.03
C ASN A 841 -20.46 30.78 19.81
N PRO A 842 -19.62 31.05 18.81
CA PRO A 842 -18.51 30.15 18.43
C PRO A 842 -17.37 30.10 19.46
N PHE A 843 -17.44 30.89 20.51
CA PHE A 843 -16.42 30.89 21.58
C PHE A 843 -16.84 30.08 22.82
N GLU A 844 -18.04 29.56 22.84
CA GLU A 844 -18.58 28.74 23.92
C GLU A 844 -18.35 27.25 23.65
N LEU A 845 -17.11 26.81 23.90
CA LEU A 845 -16.64 25.50 23.48
C LEU A 845 -16.65 24.47 24.61
N LYS A 846 -17.11 23.27 24.33
CA LYS A 846 -16.88 22.06 25.12
C LYS A 846 -15.55 21.46 24.64
N ARG A 847 -14.55 21.43 25.51
CA ARG A 847 -13.14 21.16 25.15
C ARG A 847 -12.71 19.75 25.50
N SER A 848 -11.87 19.17 24.67
CA SER A 848 -11.25 17.86 24.92
C SER A 848 -9.81 17.82 24.43
N ALA A 849 -9.05 16.85 24.92
CA ALA A 849 -7.73 16.52 24.44
C ALA A 849 -7.55 15.00 24.40
N GLY A 850 -6.69 14.53 23.52
CA GLY A 850 -6.47 13.09 23.40
C GLY A 850 -5.33 12.70 22.49
N VAL A 851 -5.18 11.39 22.35
CA VAL A 851 -4.20 10.75 21.47
C VAL A 851 -4.85 9.62 20.70
N GLY A 852 -4.33 9.31 19.52
CA GLY A 852 -4.89 8.26 18.71
C GLY A 852 -3.90 7.66 17.74
N VAL A 853 -4.33 6.56 17.13
CA VAL A 853 -3.60 5.85 16.07
C VAL A 853 -4.53 5.63 14.90
N ARG A 854 -4.00 5.79 13.71
CA ARG A 854 -4.66 5.51 12.43
C ARG A 854 -3.89 4.45 11.68
N ILE A 855 -4.61 3.51 11.12
CA ILE A 855 -4.09 2.41 10.30
C ILE A 855 -4.93 2.34 9.03
N PHE A 856 -4.30 2.55 7.89
CA PHE A 856 -4.92 2.31 6.60
C PHE A 856 -4.46 0.96 6.05
N LEU A 857 -5.43 0.11 5.75
CA LEU A 857 -5.23 -1.18 5.08
C LEU A 857 -5.96 -1.15 3.73
N PRO A 858 -5.32 -1.54 2.62
CA PRO A 858 -5.91 -1.45 1.28
C PRO A 858 -7.27 -2.14 1.11
N MET A 859 -7.50 -3.25 1.83
CA MET A 859 -8.75 -4.02 1.74
C MET A 859 -9.83 -3.59 2.75
N VAL A 860 -9.46 -2.91 3.81
CA VAL A 860 -10.37 -2.57 4.93
C VAL A 860 -10.64 -1.07 5.00
N GLY A 861 -9.74 -0.25 4.46
CA GLY A 861 -9.81 1.20 4.56
C GLY A 861 -9.11 1.77 5.79
N LEU A 862 -9.51 2.97 6.20
CA LEU A 862 -8.96 3.64 7.37
C LEU A 862 -9.63 3.13 8.64
N MET A 863 -8.83 2.71 9.60
CA MET A 863 -9.24 2.35 10.96
C MET A 863 -8.51 3.20 11.97
N GLY A 864 -9.12 3.45 13.11
CA GLY A 864 -8.48 4.20 14.16
C GLY A 864 -9.06 3.94 15.54
N ILE A 865 -8.26 4.25 16.54
CA ILE A 865 -8.65 4.24 17.94
C ILE A 865 -8.12 5.53 18.55
N ASP A 866 -8.99 6.29 19.19
CA ASP A 866 -8.66 7.49 19.96
C ASP A 866 -9.02 7.29 21.41
N TRP A 867 -8.13 7.70 22.28
CA TRP A 867 -8.43 7.98 23.66
C TRP A 867 -8.53 9.50 23.85
N ALA A 868 -9.62 9.96 24.46
CA ALA A 868 -9.87 11.37 24.65
C ALA A 868 -10.44 11.65 26.03
N TYR A 869 -10.13 12.81 26.57
CA TYR A 869 -10.66 13.31 27.83
C TYR A 869 -11.43 14.62 27.62
N GLY A 870 -12.75 14.58 27.92
CA GLY A 870 -13.62 15.77 27.89
C GLY A 870 -13.57 16.53 29.20
N PHE A 871 -13.24 17.82 29.12
CA PHE A 871 -13.03 18.66 30.32
C PHE A 871 -14.32 19.27 30.86
N ASP A 872 -15.28 19.54 29.99
CA ASP A 872 -16.48 20.28 30.30
C ASP A 872 -17.66 19.37 30.65
N LYS A 873 -18.66 19.92 31.35
CA LYS A 873 -19.87 19.18 31.72
C LYS A 873 -20.83 19.13 30.55
N VAL A 874 -21.45 17.97 30.35
CA VAL A 874 -22.47 17.71 29.35
C VAL A 874 -23.60 16.90 29.95
N TYR A 875 -24.79 17.06 29.39
CA TYR A 875 -25.97 16.32 29.79
C TYR A 875 -25.98 14.94 29.18
N SER A 876 -25.80 13.93 29.99
CA SER A 876 -25.81 12.54 29.60
C SER A 876 -26.44 11.69 30.69
N ASN A 877 -27.24 10.68 30.29
CA ASN A 877 -27.95 9.79 31.21
C ASN A 877 -28.76 10.55 32.28
N ARG A 878 -29.46 11.60 31.86
CA ARG A 878 -30.34 12.46 32.69
C ARG A 878 -29.60 13.26 33.78
N THR A 879 -28.29 13.38 33.67
CA THR A 879 -27.47 14.13 34.63
C THR A 879 -26.41 14.96 33.93
N MET A 880 -26.04 16.10 34.54
CA MET A 880 -24.88 16.91 34.12
C MET A 880 -23.62 16.31 34.71
N LYS A 881 -22.79 15.69 33.83
CA LYS A 881 -21.49 15.10 34.22
C LYS A 881 -20.37 15.55 33.27
N LYS A 882 -19.12 15.50 33.74
CA LYS A 882 -17.95 15.73 32.84
C LYS A 882 -17.91 14.68 31.77
N GLY A 883 -17.46 15.06 30.56
CA GLY A 883 -17.21 14.13 29.46
C GLY A 883 -16.30 12.96 29.87
N GLY A 884 -15.21 13.29 30.59
CA GLY A 884 -14.31 12.30 31.19
C GLY A 884 -13.51 11.51 30.16
N SER A 885 -13.07 10.33 30.54
CA SER A 885 -12.26 9.44 29.68
C SER A 885 -13.17 8.63 28.75
N GLN A 886 -12.94 8.77 27.45
CA GLN A 886 -13.69 8.06 26.40
C GLN A 886 -12.75 7.42 25.40
N PHE A 887 -13.13 6.24 24.88
CA PHE A 887 -12.50 5.59 23.74
C PHE A 887 -13.41 5.71 22.53
N HIS A 888 -12.83 6.10 21.40
CA HIS A 888 -13.55 6.27 20.14
C HIS A 888 -12.92 5.38 19.07
N PHE A 889 -13.76 4.63 18.36
CA PHE A 889 -13.34 3.79 17.25
C PHE A 889 -13.71 4.47 15.94
N ILE A 890 -12.84 4.31 14.93
CA ILE A 890 -13.03 4.87 13.60
C ILE A 890 -12.96 3.74 12.60
N LEU A 891 -13.93 3.68 11.72
CA LEU A 891 -13.98 2.70 10.64
C LEU A 891 -14.41 3.39 9.34
N GLY A 892 -13.53 3.40 8.35
CA GLY A 892 -13.83 3.90 6.99
C GLY A 892 -13.92 5.41 6.81
N GLN A 893 -13.98 6.20 7.87
CA GLN A 893 -13.98 7.67 7.82
C GLN A 893 -12.97 8.25 8.81
N GLU A 894 -12.41 9.39 8.46
CA GLU A 894 -11.61 10.20 9.36
C GLU A 894 -12.51 11.20 10.09
N PHE A 895 -12.31 11.39 11.38
CA PHE A 895 -12.99 12.41 12.17
C PHE A 895 -12.89 13.78 11.53
#